data_32bf12efdddb6b8ab9e8620b840051d8
#
_entry.id   32bf12efdddb6b8ab9e8620b840051d8
#
_cell.length_a   1.000
_cell.length_b   1.000
_cell.length_c   1.000
_cell.angle_alpha   90.00
_cell.angle_beta   90.00
_cell.angle_gamma   90.00
#
_symmetry.space_group_name_H-M   'P 1'
#
loop_
_entity.id
_entity.type
_entity.pdbx_description
1 polymer ?
#
loop_
_entity_poly.entity_id
_entity_poly.type
_entity_poly.pdbx_seq_one_letter_code
_entity_poly.pdbx_strand_id
1 'polypeptide(L)'
;MEKINELKKTDLFSHWVNISYLPRWGVLLLDLLIALVALVISIFIGDSIVGFQLETSTKLPLWSQTGLVVLTQCFFFWVFHTYSGILRYSTFVDTMKVALSVSATGVLLIVTNLVVKYAVPGQEPPFLTTVLIIYIFVGITLLFSWRVSIKTIFEYISHHSAGVQKVLIYGTKSAGLSIAKMLQSNMESTYRPVGFISDANDDTQRHHLLGLKVYSINKELISLMKKQNINSIIISPIKMKELNPLQDLSIFIENNLHILTTPYFTDYSPNQDEPSTSKIGRIESIQVEDLLERPAININTNNVEAILSNQVVLVTGGAGSIGSEIVRQVARFKPTAIILLEIAESPLHDLTVDLRRKYPHQQFVPIIADIRDIKMVEKVFAEYHPTVVFHAAAYKHVPLMEDFPTQAILANVLGTKNMADMAIKYNADRFVMISTDKAVNPTNVMGASKRIAEIYVQSLFLKQVQTNANCTKFITTRFGNVLGSNGSVVPFFKKQIAEGGPVTVTHPDIIRYFMTIPEASCLVLEAATLGNGGEIFCFDMGHPVRIADLAKNMIRLAGYVPGKDIEITYTGLRPGEKLYEELLNQKETTLPTSHQKILVAKVREYDFDSVATQIQTLIAEAHTGKVFPVVKQMKDIVPEFKSKNSVYEQLDKN
;
A
#
# COMPACT_ATOMS: atom_id res chain seq x y z
N MET A 1 36.94 17.97 15.38
CA MET A 1 35.45 17.98 15.23
C MET A 1 34.82 19.36 15.46
N GLU A 2 35.31 20.17 16.43
CA GLU A 2 34.76 21.53 16.66
C GLU A 2 34.97 22.51 15.51
N LYS A 3 36.12 22.49 14.82
CA LYS A 3 36.35 23.36 13.64
C LYS A 3 35.45 23.09 12.43
N ILE A 4 34.91 21.87 12.32
CA ILE A 4 33.94 21.52 11.24
C ILE A 4 32.54 21.99 11.59
N ASN A 5 32.20 22.11 12.88
CA ASN A 5 30.92 22.66 13.32
C ASN A 5 30.87 24.22 13.24
N GLU A 6 31.97 24.91 13.29
CA GLU A 6 32.02 26.35 13.05
C GLU A 6 31.85 26.73 11.57
N LEU A 7 32.29 25.90 10.65
CA LEU A 7 32.05 26.07 9.20
C LEU A 7 30.55 25.94 8.82
N LYS A 8 29.73 25.32 9.66
CA LYS A 8 28.27 25.25 9.50
C LYS A 8 27.52 26.55 9.82
N LYS A 9 28.17 27.53 10.41
CA LYS A 9 27.54 28.80 10.82
C LYS A 9 27.77 29.98 9.88
N THR A 10 28.51 29.79 8.78
CA THR A 10 28.67 30.86 7.78
C THR A 10 27.59 30.75 6.73
N ASP A 11 26.75 31.78 6.60
CA ASP A 11 25.65 31.91 5.62
C ASP A 11 26.07 31.65 4.15
N LEU A 12 27.35 31.79 3.83
CA LEU A 12 27.91 31.47 2.51
C LEU A 12 27.82 29.97 2.15
N PHE A 13 28.02 29.06 3.12
CA PHE A 13 28.00 27.62 2.87
C PHE A 13 26.57 27.07 2.71
N SER A 14 25.62 27.61 3.46
CA SER A 14 24.19 27.26 3.33
C SER A 14 23.63 27.77 2.01
N HIS A 15 24.12 28.90 1.49
CA HIS A 15 23.76 29.43 0.17
C HIS A 15 24.28 28.54 -0.97
N TRP A 16 25.49 27.96 -0.84
CA TRP A 16 26.07 27.06 -1.85
C TRP A 16 25.32 25.73 -1.97
N VAL A 17 24.81 25.20 -0.87
CA VAL A 17 24.00 23.96 -0.87
C VAL A 17 22.62 24.21 -1.44
N ASN A 18 22.05 25.40 -1.29
CA ASN A 18 20.74 25.80 -1.81
C ASN A 18 20.75 26.26 -3.27
N ILE A 19 21.92 26.48 -3.92
CA ILE A 19 21.99 26.77 -5.35
C ILE A 19 21.65 25.48 -6.12
N SER A 20 20.39 25.39 -6.54
CA SER A 20 19.86 24.21 -7.25
C SER A 20 20.63 23.85 -8.51
N TYR A 21 21.19 24.84 -9.27
CA TYR A 21 21.93 24.61 -10.51
C TYR A 21 22.95 25.74 -10.75
N LEU A 22 24.21 25.37 -11.04
CA LEU A 22 25.13 26.30 -11.68
C LEU A 22 24.67 26.59 -13.12
N PRO A 23 24.60 27.84 -13.55
CA PRO A 23 24.20 28.16 -14.92
C PRO A 23 25.23 27.57 -15.91
N ARG A 24 24.74 27.12 -17.08
CA ARG A 24 25.56 26.45 -18.11
C ARG A 24 26.83 27.21 -18.50
N TRP A 25 26.71 28.55 -18.58
CA TRP A 25 27.87 29.41 -18.86
C TRP A 25 28.92 29.37 -17.73
N GLY A 26 28.49 29.23 -16.47
CA GLY A 26 29.41 29.10 -15.33
C GLY A 26 30.24 27.82 -15.37
N VAL A 27 29.62 26.69 -15.77
CA VAL A 27 30.31 25.42 -15.97
C VAL A 27 31.34 25.53 -17.09
N LEU A 28 30.96 26.12 -18.22
CA LEU A 28 31.87 26.35 -19.36
C LEU A 28 33.07 27.20 -18.98
N LEU A 29 32.83 28.29 -18.23
CA LEU A 29 33.87 29.24 -17.79
C LEU A 29 34.87 28.54 -16.85
N LEU A 30 34.37 27.70 -15.96
CA LEU A 30 35.18 26.92 -15.02
C LEU A 30 36.03 25.86 -15.73
N ASP A 31 35.45 25.14 -16.69
CA ASP A 31 36.17 24.15 -17.49
C ASP A 31 37.25 24.82 -18.35
N LEU A 32 36.99 26.02 -18.90
CA LEU A 32 37.98 26.82 -19.64
C LEU A 32 39.11 27.30 -18.72
N LEU A 33 38.82 27.73 -17.51
CA LEU A 33 39.81 28.15 -16.53
C LEU A 33 40.74 26.98 -16.17
N ILE A 34 40.20 25.79 -15.95
CA ILE A 34 41.00 24.56 -15.68
C ILE A 34 41.88 24.20 -16.93
N ALA A 35 41.31 24.33 -18.13
CA ALA A 35 42.08 24.08 -19.38
C ALA A 35 43.21 25.07 -19.52
N LEU A 36 43.02 26.33 -19.14
CA LEU A 36 44.05 27.36 -19.12
C LEU A 36 45.16 27.04 -18.10
N VAL A 37 44.78 26.62 -16.90
CA VAL A 37 45.74 26.12 -15.89
C VAL A 37 46.52 24.91 -16.40
N ALA A 38 45.86 23.97 -17.08
CA ALA A 38 46.52 22.83 -17.71
C ALA A 38 47.53 23.28 -18.78
N LEU A 39 47.22 24.30 -19.59
CA LEU A 39 48.12 24.85 -20.58
C LEU A 39 49.36 25.46 -19.93
N VAL A 40 49.19 26.31 -18.89
CA VAL A 40 50.32 26.90 -18.15
C VAL A 40 51.24 25.84 -17.56
N ILE A 41 50.66 24.81 -16.93
CA ILE A 41 51.42 23.68 -16.40
C ILE A 41 52.18 22.97 -17.52
N SER A 42 51.56 22.77 -18.67
CA SER A 42 52.14 22.08 -19.84
C SER A 42 53.31 22.89 -20.46
N ILE A 43 53.19 24.20 -20.49
CA ILE A 43 54.25 25.10 -20.91
C ILE A 43 55.44 24.99 -19.93
N PHE A 44 55.19 25.06 -18.64
CA PHE A 44 56.27 24.97 -17.64
C PHE A 44 56.98 23.61 -17.65
N ILE A 45 56.25 22.51 -17.81
CA ILE A 45 56.81 21.18 -17.93
C ILE A 45 57.61 21.02 -19.24
N GLY A 46 57.05 21.57 -20.34
CA GLY A 46 57.70 21.55 -21.66
C GLY A 46 59.01 22.30 -21.67
N ASP A 47 59.06 23.47 -21.04
CA ASP A 47 60.29 24.27 -20.87
C ASP A 47 61.34 23.50 -20.05
N SER A 48 60.93 22.89 -18.93
CA SER A 48 61.83 22.13 -18.07
C SER A 48 62.41 20.87 -18.74
N ILE A 49 61.64 20.18 -19.62
CA ILE A 49 62.08 18.96 -20.30
C ILE A 49 62.94 19.24 -21.52
N VAL A 50 62.61 20.28 -22.29
CA VAL A 50 63.30 20.54 -23.57
C VAL A 50 64.49 21.44 -23.40
N GLY A 51 64.66 22.15 -22.24
CA GLY A 51 65.81 23.01 -21.97
C GLY A 51 65.92 24.21 -22.94
N PHE A 52 64.82 24.58 -23.57
CA PHE A 52 64.74 25.60 -24.60
C PHE A 52 64.03 26.82 -24.07
N GLN A 53 64.60 28.01 -24.29
CA GLN A 53 63.84 29.26 -24.08
C GLN A 53 62.69 29.33 -25.10
N LEU A 54 61.48 29.24 -24.64
CA LEU A 54 60.24 29.25 -25.42
C LEU A 54 60.12 30.44 -26.39
N GLU A 55 60.75 31.57 -26.02
CA GLU A 55 60.73 32.80 -26.83
C GLU A 55 61.53 32.72 -28.12
N THR A 56 62.50 31.79 -28.25
CA THR A 56 63.35 31.70 -29.43
C THR A 56 62.91 30.69 -30.46
N SER A 57 61.95 29.82 -30.15
CA SER A 57 61.57 28.66 -30.97
C SER A 57 60.30 28.84 -31.79
N THR A 58 59.51 29.91 -31.59
CA THR A 58 58.29 30.16 -32.33
C THR A 58 58.13 31.68 -32.65
N LYS A 59 57.70 32.03 -33.88
CA LYS A 59 57.49 33.41 -34.30
C LYS A 59 56.23 34.07 -33.69
N LEU A 60 55.30 33.28 -33.10
CA LEU A 60 54.10 33.79 -32.47
C LEU A 60 54.34 34.13 -31.00
N PRO A 61 53.95 35.32 -30.53
CA PRO A 61 54.06 35.64 -29.10
C PRO A 61 53.15 34.73 -28.24
N LEU A 62 53.59 34.44 -27.03
CA LEU A 62 52.95 33.49 -26.12
C LEU A 62 51.48 33.77 -25.88
N TRP A 63 51.08 35.05 -25.82
CA TRP A 63 49.66 35.44 -25.62
C TRP A 63 48.78 35.06 -26.82
N SER A 64 49.29 35.09 -28.08
CA SER A 64 48.51 34.68 -29.25
C SER A 64 48.40 33.16 -29.37
N GLN A 65 49.42 32.41 -28.96
CA GLN A 65 49.37 30.97 -28.86
C GLN A 65 48.35 30.50 -27.82
N THR A 66 48.40 31.12 -26.64
CA THR A 66 47.42 30.86 -25.55
C THR A 66 45.99 31.20 -26.00
N GLY A 67 45.81 32.33 -26.66
CA GLY A 67 44.47 32.75 -27.19
C GLY A 67 43.91 31.75 -28.21
N LEU A 68 44.75 31.23 -29.10
CA LEU A 68 44.33 30.24 -30.10
C LEU A 68 43.93 28.88 -29.46
N VAL A 69 44.71 28.42 -28.49
CA VAL A 69 44.40 27.18 -27.74
C VAL A 69 43.08 27.33 -27.01
N VAL A 70 42.84 28.44 -26.29
CA VAL A 70 41.60 28.73 -25.56
C VAL A 70 40.41 28.82 -26.51
N LEU A 71 40.52 29.49 -27.63
CA LEU A 71 39.46 29.57 -28.64
C LEU A 71 39.10 28.21 -29.23
N THR A 72 40.13 27.41 -29.57
CA THR A 72 39.92 26.06 -30.09
C THR A 72 39.27 25.16 -29.04
N GLN A 73 39.73 25.26 -27.80
CA GLN A 73 39.15 24.49 -26.68
C GLN A 73 37.70 24.89 -26.42
N CYS A 74 37.39 26.17 -26.46
CA CYS A 74 36.01 26.68 -26.30
C CYS A 74 35.11 26.14 -27.41
N PHE A 75 35.59 26.11 -28.65
CA PHE A 75 34.87 25.52 -29.79
C PHE A 75 34.59 24.04 -29.57
N PHE A 76 35.55 23.22 -29.16
CA PHE A 76 35.30 21.80 -28.91
C PHE A 76 34.43 21.58 -27.67
N PHE A 77 34.55 22.36 -26.62
CA PHE A 77 33.59 22.30 -25.50
C PHE A 77 32.15 22.57 -25.95
N TRP A 78 31.97 23.49 -26.89
CA TRP A 78 30.68 23.79 -27.51
C TRP A 78 30.20 22.60 -28.38
N VAL A 79 31.02 22.04 -29.23
CA VAL A 79 30.69 20.92 -30.13
C VAL A 79 30.30 19.67 -29.31
N PHE A 80 31.06 19.30 -28.30
CA PHE A 80 30.82 18.12 -27.47
C PHE A 80 29.79 18.37 -26.36
N HIS A 81 29.25 19.57 -26.23
CA HIS A 81 28.25 19.95 -25.22
C HIS A 81 28.68 19.60 -23.79
N THR A 82 29.96 19.78 -23.43
CA THR A 82 30.52 19.42 -22.12
C THR A 82 29.87 20.17 -20.96
N TYR A 83 29.29 21.36 -21.22
CA TYR A 83 28.61 22.24 -20.26
C TYR A 83 27.13 21.89 -20.05
N SER A 84 26.57 20.91 -20.79
CA SER A 84 25.15 20.58 -20.72
C SER A 84 24.79 19.69 -19.52
N GLY A 85 25.78 19.01 -18.92
CA GLY A 85 25.59 18.15 -17.75
C GLY A 85 25.55 18.90 -16.43
N ILE A 86 24.81 18.36 -15.45
CA ILE A 86 24.83 18.85 -14.06
C ILE A 86 26.09 18.29 -13.40
N LEU A 87 27.02 19.14 -12.98
CA LEU A 87 28.34 18.75 -12.44
C LEU A 87 28.26 17.67 -11.33
N ARG A 88 27.26 17.79 -10.44
CA ARG A 88 27.06 16.87 -9.33
C ARG A 88 26.55 15.49 -9.73
N TYR A 89 25.98 15.34 -10.92
CA TYR A 89 25.47 14.08 -11.49
C TYR A 89 26.31 13.60 -12.68
N SER A 90 27.56 14.10 -12.80
CA SER A 90 28.42 13.77 -13.92
C SER A 90 28.55 12.25 -14.10
N THR A 91 28.17 11.78 -15.27
CA THR A 91 28.23 10.37 -15.67
C THR A 91 29.59 10.04 -16.32
N PHE A 92 29.89 8.77 -16.51
CA PHE A 92 31.05 8.33 -17.29
C PHE A 92 31.04 8.92 -18.70
N VAL A 93 29.86 9.05 -19.31
CA VAL A 93 29.68 9.65 -20.65
C VAL A 93 30.09 11.12 -20.66
N ASP A 94 29.73 11.90 -19.64
CA ASP A 94 30.10 13.31 -19.55
C ASP A 94 31.61 13.50 -19.40
N THR A 95 32.25 12.60 -18.65
CA THR A 95 33.71 12.59 -18.51
C THR A 95 34.41 12.22 -19.82
N MET A 96 33.88 11.27 -20.59
CA MET A 96 34.38 10.94 -21.93
C MET A 96 34.27 12.12 -22.90
N LYS A 97 33.17 12.89 -22.88
CA LYS A 97 33.02 14.10 -23.71
C LYS A 97 34.09 15.13 -23.43
N VAL A 98 34.45 15.33 -22.16
CA VAL A 98 35.52 16.23 -21.75
C VAL A 98 36.87 15.72 -22.28
N ALA A 99 37.19 14.45 -22.11
CA ALA A 99 38.41 13.85 -22.60
C ALA A 99 38.52 13.97 -24.14
N LEU A 100 37.43 13.67 -24.86
CA LEU A 100 37.40 13.79 -26.33
C LEU A 100 37.58 15.24 -26.78
N SER A 101 37.00 16.23 -26.08
CA SER A 101 37.17 17.64 -26.44
C SER A 101 38.59 18.13 -26.31
N VAL A 102 39.28 17.76 -25.22
CA VAL A 102 40.71 18.10 -25.01
C VAL A 102 41.59 17.40 -26.03
N SER A 103 41.36 16.13 -26.31
CA SER A 103 42.08 15.36 -27.31
C SER A 103 41.87 15.96 -28.71
N ALA A 104 40.66 16.32 -29.08
CA ALA A 104 40.37 16.94 -30.38
C ALA A 104 41.06 18.30 -30.54
N THR A 105 41.08 19.11 -29.48
CA THR A 105 41.84 20.36 -29.48
C THR A 105 43.35 20.11 -29.74
N GLY A 106 43.94 19.22 -28.96
CA GLY A 106 45.36 18.90 -29.09
C GLY A 106 45.71 18.33 -30.48
N VAL A 107 44.91 17.39 -30.98
CA VAL A 107 45.10 16.80 -32.32
C VAL A 107 44.99 17.85 -33.42
N LEU A 108 43.98 18.72 -33.39
CA LEU A 108 43.81 19.79 -34.38
C LEU A 108 45.04 20.72 -34.42
N LEU A 109 45.54 21.13 -33.25
CA LEU A 109 46.69 22.00 -33.14
C LEU A 109 47.98 21.33 -33.59
N ILE A 110 48.16 20.02 -33.32
CA ILE A 110 49.26 19.22 -33.83
C ILE A 110 49.19 19.09 -35.35
N VAL A 111 48.00 18.86 -35.92
CA VAL A 111 47.82 18.83 -37.38
C VAL A 111 48.12 20.18 -37.99
N THR A 112 47.69 21.29 -37.36
CA THR A 112 48.03 22.65 -37.78
C THR A 112 49.57 22.84 -37.83
N ASN A 113 50.30 22.41 -36.82
CA ASN A 113 51.76 22.42 -36.80
C ASN A 113 52.37 21.65 -37.98
N LEU A 114 51.87 20.44 -38.27
CA LEU A 114 52.36 19.62 -39.38
C LEU A 114 52.09 20.30 -40.75
N VAL A 115 50.88 20.86 -40.92
CA VAL A 115 50.52 21.56 -42.16
C VAL A 115 51.40 22.79 -42.36
N VAL A 116 51.63 23.62 -41.36
CA VAL A 116 52.49 24.80 -41.46
C VAL A 116 53.95 24.36 -41.79
N LYS A 117 54.45 23.34 -41.13
CA LYS A 117 55.80 22.81 -41.32
C LYS A 117 56.06 22.30 -42.76
N TYR A 118 55.08 21.59 -43.35
CA TYR A 118 55.27 20.93 -44.66
C TYR A 118 54.69 21.73 -45.83
N ALA A 119 53.63 22.52 -45.64
CA ALA A 119 52.97 23.28 -46.72
C ALA A 119 53.56 24.68 -46.94
N VAL A 120 54.25 25.26 -45.95
CA VAL A 120 54.83 26.63 -46.06
C VAL A 120 56.34 26.57 -45.77
N PRO A 121 57.20 26.37 -46.81
CA PRO A 121 58.66 26.28 -46.62
C PRO A 121 59.21 27.58 -45.98
N GLY A 122 60.03 27.39 -44.90
CA GLY A 122 60.63 28.49 -44.16
C GLY A 122 59.80 29.10 -43.03
N GLN A 123 58.60 28.57 -42.74
CA GLN A 123 57.83 28.97 -41.56
C GLN A 123 58.01 27.93 -40.44
N GLU A 124 58.32 28.40 -39.26
CA GLU A 124 58.36 27.58 -38.05
C GLU A 124 56.95 27.28 -37.54
N PRO A 125 56.73 26.09 -36.94
CA PRO A 125 55.43 25.72 -36.42
C PRO A 125 54.96 26.69 -35.31
N PRO A 126 53.65 27.05 -35.27
CA PRO A 126 53.13 28.00 -34.32
C PRO A 126 53.16 27.54 -32.85
N PHE A 127 53.28 26.22 -32.61
CA PHE A 127 53.31 25.65 -31.28
C PHE A 127 54.44 24.63 -31.11
N LEU A 128 54.97 24.48 -29.91
CA LEU A 128 55.80 23.34 -29.56
C LEU A 128 54.94 22.06 -29.43
N THR A 129 55.16 21.07 -30.33
CA THR A 129 54.37 19.86 -30.37
C THR A 129 54.41 19.11 -29.04
N THR A 130 55.58 19.13 -28.34
CA THR A 130 55.76 18.55 -27.01
C THR A 130 54.81 19.12 -25.97
N VAL A 131 54.64 20.46 -25.97
CA VAL A 131 53.72 21.16 -25.08
C VAL A 131 52.27 20.75 -25.34
N LEU A 132 51.89 20.58 -26.62
CA LEU A 132 50.51 20.17 -26.98
C LEU A 132 50.22 18.72 -26.52
N ILE A 133 51.23 17.81 -26.64
CA ILE A 133 51.09 16.43 -26.15
C ILE A 133 50.91 16.43 -24.61
N ILE A 134 51.73 17.17 -23.89
CA ILE A 134 51.65 17.33 -22.43
C ILE A 134 50.28 17.94 -22.06
N TYR A 135 49.81 18.94 -22.80
CA TYR A 135 48.53 19.57 -22.58
C TYR A 135 47.35 18.59 -22.65
N ILE A 136 47.35 17.66 -23.61
CA ILE A 136 46.32 16.63 -23.71
C ILE A 136 46.27 15.82 -22.40
N PHE A 137 47.40 15.29 -21.92
CA PHE A 137 47.47 14.45 -20.73
C PHE A 137 47.11 15.22 -19.45
N VAL A 138 47.70 16.40 -19.26
CA VAL A 138 47.47 17.25 -18.09
C VAL A 138 46.03 17.77 -18.08
N GLY A 139 45.51 18.20 -19.23
CA GLY A 139 44.15 18.69 -19.38
C GLY A 139 43.10 17.64 -19.05
N ILE A 140 43.24 16.45 -19.61
CA ILE A 140 42.34 15.32 -19.28
C ILE A 140 42.42 15.00 -17.79
N THR A 141 43.61 14.91 -17.21
CA THR A 141 43.79 14.56 -15.80
C THR A 141 43.18 15.59 -14.85
N LEU A 142 43.40 16.88 -15.09
CA LEU A 142 42.86 17.96 -14.24
C LEU A 142 41.35 18.07 -14.34
N LEU A 143 40.80 18.04 -15.56
CA LEU A 143 39.34 18.14 -15.74
C LEU A 143 38.63 16.90 -15.21
N PHE A 144 39.20 15.70 -15.36
CA PHE A 144 38.69 14.47 -14.77
C PHE A 144 38.69 14.56 -13.23
N SER A 145 39.84 14.90 -12.65
CA SER A 145 39.99 15.01 -11.19
C SER A 145 39.04 16.05 -10.60
N TRP A 146 38.86 17.15 -11.32
CA TRP A 146 37.90 18.19 -10.93
C TRP A 146 36.45 17.68 -10.90
N ARG A 147 35.99 16.97 -11.95
CA ARG A 147 34.65 16.39 -12.01
C ARG A 147 34.43 15.37 -10.90
N VAL A 148 35.40 14.49 -10.66
CA VAL A 148 35.34 13.50 -9.58
C VAL A 148 35.32 14.19 -8.21
N SER A 149 36.16 15.20 -8.00
CA SER A 149 36.21 15.92 -6.72
C SER A 149 34.90 16.61 -6.37
N ILE A 150 34.29 17.32 -7.31
CA ILE A 150 32.98 17.95 -7.10
C ILE A 150 31.93 16.91 -6.71
N LYS A 151 31.85 15.80 -7.46
CA LYS A 151 30.91 14.73 -7.19
C LYS A 151 31.12 14.16 -5.77
N THR A 152 32.36 13.81 -5.41
CA THR A 152 32.71 13.24 -4.10
C THR A 152 32.45 14.20 -2.94
N ILE A 153 32.80 15.49 -3.11
CA ILE A 153 32.50 16.51 -2.09
C ILE A 153 31.02 16.69 -1.90
N PHE A 154 30.25 16.74 -3.00
CA PHE A 154 28.81 16.86 -2.93
C PHE A 154 28.16 15.64 -2.27
N GLU A 155 28.57 14.42 -2.64
CA GLU A 155 28.15 13.17 -2.00
C GLU A 155 28.48 13.18 -0.50
N TYR A 156 29.68 13.63 -0.12
CA TYR A 156 30.10 13.71 1.29
C TYR A 156 29.23 14.69 2.11
N ILE A 157 28.95 15.88 1.57
CA ILE A 157 28.13 16.90 2.25
C ILE A 157 26.67 16.43 2.35
N SER A 158 26.10 15.88 1.27
CA SER A 158 24.74 15.35 1.24
C SER A 158 24.56 14.18 2.24
N HIS A 159 25.61 13.41 2.48
CA HIS A 159 25.58 12.29 3.42
C HIS A 159 25.58 12.67 4.91
N HIS A 160 25.85 13.89 5.24
CA HIS A 160 25.93 14.36 6.64
C HIS A 160 24.76 15.28 7.03
N SER A 161 23.72 15.38 6.21
CA SER A 161 22.50 16.14 6.54
C SER A 161 21.76 15.47 7.70
N ALA A 162 21.41 16.24 8.70
CA ALA A 162 20.68 15.78 9.88
C ALA A 162 19.28 15.30 9.46
N GLY A 163 18.90 14.07 9.84
CA GLY A 163 17.58 13.50 9.61
C GLY A 163 17.53 12.27 8.70
N VAL A 164 18.62 11.85 8.07
CA VAL A 164 18.65 10.67 7.22
C VAL A 164 18.72 9.38 8.04
N GLN A 165 17.72 8.52 7.92
CA GLN A 165 17.65 7.21 8.59
C GLN A 165 18.43 6.16 7.80
N LYS A 166 19.31 5.43 8.47
CA LYS A 166 20.02 4.28 7.89
C LYS A 166 19.10 3.09 7.82
N VAL A 167 19.08 2.40 6.65
CA VAL A 167 18.24 1.24 6.42
C VAL A 167 19.03 0.08 5.82
N LEU A 168 18.60 -1.16 6.13
CA LEU A 168 19.02 -2.35 5.42
C LEU A 168 17.92 -2.78 4.45
N ILE A 169 18.29 -3.34 3.30
CA ILE A 169 17.33 -3.82 2.30
C ILE A 169 17.29 -5.34 2.35
N TYR A 170 16.13 -5.91 2.66
CA TYR A 170 15.94 -7.34 2.66
C TYR A 170 15.51 -7.83 1.26
N GLY A 171 16.39 -8.59 0.64
CA GLY A 171 16.29 -9.11 -0.71
C GLY A 171 17.45 -8.64 -1.61
N THR A 172 18.22 -9.61 -2.14
CA THR A 172 19.43 -9.42 -2.93
C THR A 172 19.20 -9.50 -4.44
N LYS A 173 17.96 -9.89 -4.87
CA LYS A 173 17.56 -10.01 -6.28
C LYS A 173 17.25 -8.64 -6.90
N SER A 174 16.82 -8.62 -8.15
CA SER A 174 16.57 -7.42 -8.97
C SER A 174 15.74 -6.32 -8.27
N ALA A 175 14.68 -6.71 -7.55
CA ALA A 175 13.83 -5.76 -6.84
C ALA A 175 14.59 -5.03 -5.71
N GLY A 176 15.37 -5.76 -4.90
CA GLY A 176 16.19 -5.15 -3.85
C GLY A 176 17.27 -4.22 -4.41
N LEU A 177 17.92 -4.62 -5.51
CA LEU A 177 18.89 -3.79 -6.22
C LEU A 177 18.26 -2.51 -6.79
N SER A 178 17.03 -2.59 -7.31
CA SER A 178 16.31 -1.44 -7.81
C SER A 178 15.96 -0.46 -6.70
N ILE A 179 15.52 -0.94 -5.53
CA ILE A 179 15.27 -0.12 -4.34
C ILE A 179 16.57 0.58 -3.89
N ALA A 180 17.67 -0.14 -3.83
CA ALA A 180 18.97 0.44 -3.44
C ALA A 180 19.40 1.55 -4.41
N LYS A 181 19.30 1.33 -5.71
CA LYS A 181 19.62 2.34 -6.75
C LYS A 181 18.72 3.56 -6.62
N MET A 182 17.40 3.35 -6.43
CA MET A 182 16.43 4.42 -6.26
C MET A 182 16.78 5.29 -5.04
N LEU A 183 17.10 4.67 -3.90
CA LEU A 183 17.46 5.39 -2.68
C LEU A 183 18.82 6.09 -2.79
N GLN A 184 19.79 5.50 -3.49
CA GLN A 184 21.08 6.12 -3.74
C GLN A 184 21.00 7.29 -4.74
N SER A 185 20.10 7.21 -5.72
CA SER A 185 19.91 8.28 -6.72
C SER A 185 19.03 9.43 -6.23
N ASN A 186 18.14 9.19 -5.26
CA ASN A 186 17.26 10.21 -4.70
C ASN A 186 17.89 10.84 -3.45
N MET A 187 18.54 11.99 -3.63
CA MET A 187 19.21 12.73 -2.54
C MET A 187 18.25 13.38 -1.53
N GLU A 188 16.97 13.51 -1.86
CA GLU A 188 15.93 14.01 -0.94
C GLU A 188 15.32 12.88 -0.09
N SER A 189 15.75 11.63 -0.30
CA SER A 189 15.25 10.49 0.46
C SER A 189 15.62 10.61 1.93
N THR A 190 14.64 10.44 2.81
CA THR A 190 14.85 10.32 4.26
C THR A 190 15.55 9.02 4.65
N TYR A 191 15.69 8.06 3.72
CA TYR A 191 16.27 6.74 3.95
C TYR A 191 17.56 6.54 3.16
N ARG A 192 18.60 5.98 3.83
CA ARG A 192 19.89 5.66 3.22
C ARG A 192 20.19 4.17 3.34
N PRO A 193 20.38 3.43 2.24
CA PRO A 193 20.76 2.03 2.30
C PRO A 193 22.22 1.89 2.74
N VAL A 194 22.46 1.05 3.75
CA VAL A 194 23.81 0.76 4.28
C VAL A 194 24.23 -0.70 4.08
N GLY A 195 23.32 -1.55 3.62
CA GLY A 195 23.59 -2.95 3.30
C GLY A 195 22.35 -3.69 2.83
N PHE A 196 22.55 -4.95 2.45
CA PHE A 196 21.50 -5.89 2.10
C PHE A 196 21.40 -6.99 3.15
N ILE A 197 20.22 -7.58 3.27
CA ILE A 197 19.97 -8.78 4.06
C ILE A 197 19.62 -9.91 3.09
N SER A 198 20.28 -11.08 3.24
CA SER A 198 19.97 -12.31 2.51
C SER A 198 19.58 -13.44 3.47
N ASP A 199 18.88 -14.44 2.95
CA ASP A 199 18.61 -15.67 3.69
C ASP A 199 19.89 -16.45 3.98
N ALA A 200 19.87 -17.33 4.96
CA ALA A 200 21.03 -18.09 5.42
C ALA A 200 21.64 -19.01 4.33
N ASN A 201 20.87 -19.36 3.31
CA ASN A 201 21.28 -20.30 2.24
C ASN A 201 21.63 -19.61 0.90
N ASP A 202 21.77 -18.30 0.88
CA ASP A 202 22.04 -17.55 -0.36
C ASP A 202 23.56 -17.37 -0.57
N ASP A 203 24.11 -17.81 -1.71
CA ASP A 203 25.53 -17.72 -2.06
C ASP A 203 26.07 -16.27 -2.12
N THR A 204 25.19 -15.28 -2.03
CA THR A 204 25.52 -13.85 -2.08
C THR A 204 26.13 -13.29 -0.78
N GLN A 205 26.23 -14.07 0.29
CA GLN A 205 26.65 -13.62 1.64
C GLN A 205 28.07 -13.03 1.73
N ARG A 206 28.95 -13.27 0.75
CA ARG A 206 30.33 -12.75 0.74
C ARG A 206 30.57 -11.61 -0.23
N HIS A 207 29.53 -11.14 -0.91
CA HIS A 207 29.66 -10.17 -1.99
C HIS A 207 29.19 -8.78 -1.55
N HIS A 208 29.73 -7.76 -2.21
CA HIS A 208 29.23 -6.39 -2.13
C HIS A 208 28.33 -6.16 -3.34
N LEU A 209 27.08 -5.76 -3.10
CA LEU A 209 26.12 -5.39 -4.13
C LEU A 209 25.98 -3.87 -4.16
N LEU A 210 26.25 -3.25 -5.30
CA LEU A 210 26.25 -1.77 -5.44
C LEU A 210 27.16 -1.05 -4.41
N GLY A 211 28.29 -1.69 -4.05
CA GLY A 211 29.19 -1.17 -3.01
C GLY A 211 28.70 -1.36 -1.56
N LEU A 212 27.53 -1.96 -1.35
CA LEU A 212 26.95 -2.24 -0.04
C LEU A 212 27.16 -3.69 0.36
N LYS A 213 27.44 -3.92 1.64
CA LYS A 213 27.71 -5.26 2.18
C LYS A 213 26.41 -6.07 2.32
N VAL A 214 26.48 -7.39 2.08
CA VAL A 214 25.39 -8.32 2.30
C VAL A 214 25.55 -9.01 3.65
N TYR A 215 24.47 -9.05 4.44
CA TYR A 215 24.41 -9.64 5.77
C TYR A 215 23.44 -10.80 5.79
N SER A 216 23.72 -11.83 6.59
CA SER A 216 22.79 -12.94 6.87
C SER A 216 21.94 -12.64 8.08
N ILE A 217 20.73 -13.21 8.14
CA ILE A 217 19.84 -13.09 9.29
C ILE A 217 20.40 -13.95 10.43
N ASN A 218 20.99 -13.28 11.42
CA ASN A 218 21.47 -13.91 12.65
C ASN A 218 21.46 -12.91 13.82
N LYS A 219 21.75 -13.35 15.02
CA LYS A 219 21.85 -12.49 16.21
C LYS A 219 22.96 -11.42 16.10
N GLU A 220 23.98 -11.68 15.31
CA GLU A 220 25.07 -10.72 15.06
C GLU A 220 24.61 -9.54 14.21
N LEU A 221 23.68 -9.78 13.24
CA LEU A 221 23.05 -8.72 12.45
C LEU A 221 22.34 -7.71 13.36
N ILE A 222 21.55 -8.20 14.32
CA ILE A 222 20.84 -7.32 15.26
C ILE A 222 21.79 -6.50 16.13
N SER A 223 22.88 -7.12 16.61
CA SER A 223 23.90 -6.42 17.38
C SER A 223 24.61 -5.34 16.55
N LEU A 224 24.88 -5.61 15.27
CA LEU A 224 25.47 -4.68 14.33
C LEU A 224 24.50 -3.52 14.02
N MET A 225 23.22 -3.81 13.81
CA MET A 225 22.20 -2.78 13.60
C MET A 225 22.10 -1.81 14.77
N LYS A 226 22.08 -2.32 16.00
CA LYS A 226 22.12 -1.50 17.23
C LYS A 226 23.39 -0.65 17.33
N LYS A 227 24.57 -1.22 17.03
CA LYS A 227 25.86 -0.50 17.07
C LYS A 227 25.95 0.62 16.03
N GLN A 228 25.34 0.43 14.86
CA GLN A 228 25.37 1.40 13.75
C GLN A 228 24.16 2.36 13.73
N ASN A 229 23.27 2.23 14.72
CA ASN A 229 22.03 3.00 14.83
C ASN A 229 21.10 2.82 13.62
N ILE A 230 20.96 1.56 13.16
CA ILE A 230 20.06 1.17 12.06
C ILE A 230 18.77 0.68 12.69
N ASN A 231 17.70 1.47 12.56
CA ASN A 231 16.41 1.18 13.20
C ASN A 231 15.33 0.75 12.21
N SER A 232 15.67 0.65 10.93
CA SER A 232 14.69 0.35 9.88
C SER A 232 15.23 -0.63 8.85
N ILE A 233 14.36 -1.50 8.35
CA ILE A 233 14.62 -2.39 7.21
C ILE A 233 13.58 -2.14 6.12
N ILE A 234 14.00 -2.24 4.86
CA ILE A 234 13.10 -2.18 3.70
C ILE A 234 13.05 -3.57 3.08
N ILE A 235 11.86 -4.14 2.98
CA ILE A 235 11.66 -5.45 2.36
C ILE A 235 11.24 -5.25 0.92
N SER A 236 11.92 -5.94 0.00
CA SER A 236 11.52 -5.89 -1.41
C SER A 236 10.18 -6.60 -1.61
N PRO A 237 9.30 -6.10 -2.52
CA PRO A 237 7.98 -6.69 -2.73
C PRO A 237 8.00 -8.16 -3.12
N ILE A 238 9.01 -8.58 -3.91
CA ILE A 238 9.18 -9.99 -4.29
C ILE A 238 9.53 -10.83 -3.06
N LYS A 239 10.43 -10.32 -2.21
CA LYS A 239 10.83 -11.02 -0.98
C LYS A 239 9.67 -11.12 0.01
N MET A 240 8.85 -10.08 0.12
CA MET A 240 7.65 -10.08 0.97
C MET A 240 6.66 -11.20 0.63
N LYS A 241 6.55 -11.60 -0.64
CA LYS A 241 5.72 -12.74 -1.07
C LYS A 241 6.31 -14.11 -0.72
N GLU A 242 7.63 -14.20 -0.57
CA GLU A 242 8.35 -15.45 -0.27
C GLU A 242 8.40 -15.72 1.24
N LEU A 243 8.21 -14.69 2.09
CA LEU A 243 8.34 -14.78 3.53
C LEU A 243 7.03 -15.21 4.19
N ASN A 244 7.15 -15.95 5.30
CA ASN A 244 6.10 -16.05 6.30
C ASN A 244 6.27 -14.88 7.30
N PRO A 245 5.46 -13.78 7.19
CA PRO A 245 5.74 -12.56 7.94
C PRO A 245 5.75 -12.75 9.46
N LEU A 246 4.94 -13.68 10.00
CA LEU A 246 4.87 -13.93 11.43
C LEU A 246 6.11 -14.67 11.98
N GLN A 247 6.73 -15.54 11.17
CA GLN A 247 7.91 -16.31 11.58
C GLN A 247 9.20 -15.59 11.16
N ASP A 248 9.33 -15.22 9.88
CA ASP A 248 10.58 -14.73 9.31
C ASP A 248 10.90 -13.29 9.73
N LEU A 249 9.87 -12.48 10.02
CA LEU A 249 10.06 -11.11 10.49
C LEU A 249 10.06 -11.00 12.02
N SER A 250 9.79 -12.07 12.75
CA SER A 250 9.72 -12.07 14.22
C SER A 250 10.98 -11.47 14.86
N ILE A 251 12.16 -11.83 14.37
CA ILE A 251 13.43 -11.35 14.88
C ILE A 251 13.58 -9.82 14.77
N PHE A 252 13.05 -9.21 13.70
CA PHE A 252 13.08 -7.75 13.50
C PHE A 252 12.01 -7.06 14.35
N ILE A 253 10.81 -7.64 14.41
CA ILE A 253 9.70 -7.14 15.23
C ILE A 253 10.05 -7.21 16.72
N GLU A 254 10.66 -8.29 17.19
CA GLU A 254 11.10 -8.46 18.58
C GLU A 254 12.19 -7.46 18.99
N ASN A 255 12.98 -6.97 18.07
CA ASN A 255 14.01 -5.96 18.31
C ASN A 255 13.56 -4.54 17.98
N ASN A 256 12.25 -4.29 17.82
CA ASN A 256 11.63 -2.98 17.58
C ASN A 256 12.18 -2.25 16.33
N LEU A 257 12.47 -2.99 15.26
CA LEU A 257 12.90 -2.41 14.01
C LEU A 257 11.69 -2.01 13.18
N HIS A 258 11.75 -0.82 12.57
CA HIS A 258 10.73 -0.36 11.62
C HIS A 258 10.85 -1.15 10.32
N ILE A 259 9.76 -1.81 9.95
CA ILE A 259 9.70 -2.58 8.72
C ILE A 259 8.95 -1.77 7.68
N LEU A 260 9.61 -1.53 6.55
CA LEU A 260 9.15 -0.70 5.45
C LEU A 260 9.05 -1.55 4.18
N THR A 261 8.12 -1.22 3.31
CA THR A 261 7.99 -1.84 1.99
C THR A 261 7.80 -0.79 0.92
N THR A 262 8.00 -1.17 -0.33
CA THR A 262 7.72 -0.33 -1.49
C THR A 262 6.56 -0.95 -2.28
N PRO A 263 5.67 -0.15 -2.89
CA PRO A 263 4.64 -0.68 -3.77
C PRO A 263 5.25 -1.45 -4.95
N TYR A 264 4.51 -2.44 -5.47
CA TYR A 264 4.90 -3.16 -6.68
C TYR A 264 5.05 -2.22 -7.86
N PHE A 265 6.12 -2.41 -8.66
CA PHE A 265 6.15 -1.92 -10.03
C PHE A 265 5.22 -2.84 -10.85
N THR A 266 4.02 -2.40 -11.14
CA THR A 266 3.19 -3.04 -12.18
C THR A 266 3.63 -2.49 -13.51
N ASP A 267 3.91 -3.38 -14.49
CA ASP A 267 4.13 -2.98 -15.86
C ASP A 267 2.93 -2.15 -16.34
N TYR A 268 3.22 -1.02 -16.96
CA TYR A 268 2.21 -0.20 -17.61
C TYR A 268 1.64 -0.99 -18.79
N SER A 269 0.49 -1.61 -18.58
CA SER A 269 -0.34 -2.15 -19.66
C SER A 269 -1.31 -1.06 -20.09
N PRO A 270 -1.27 -0.57 -21.34
CA PRO A 270 -2.11 0.54 -21.79
C PRO A 270 -3.61 0.26 -21.77
N ASN A 271 -4.03 -0.95 -21.45
CA ASN A 271 -5.43 -1.41 -21.38
C ASN A 271 -5.96 -1.60 -19.94
N GLN A 272 -5.22 -1.20 -18.91
CA GLN A 272 -5.76 -1.17 -17.56
C GLN A 272 -6.09 0.28 -17.19
N ASP A 273 -7.40 0.57 -17.17
CA ASP A 273 -8.00 1.87 -16.77
C ASP A 273 -7.85 2.19 -15.27
N GLU A 274 -6.70 1.89 -14.68
CA GLU A 274 -6.34 2.48 -13.40
C GLU A 274 -5.44 3.69 -13.68
N PRO A 275 -5.82 4.91 -13.26
CA PRO A 275 -4.87 6.00 -13.20
C PRO A 275 -3.87 5.65 -12.11
N SER A 276 -2.80 4.98 -12.50
CA SER A 276 -1.59 4.84 -11.69
C SER A 276 -0.99 6.25 -11.57
N THR A 277 -1.59 7.08 -10.70
CA THR A 277 -0.86 8.20 -10.15
C THR A 277 0.41 7.59 -9.57
N SER A 278 1.51 7.89 -10.21
CA SER A 278 2.86 7.41 -9.94
C SER A 278 3.16 7.44 -8.43
N LYS A 279 2.84 6.36 -7.73
CA LYS A 279 3.37 6.06 -6.39
C LYS A 279 4.78 5.49 -6.48
N ILE A 280 5.51 5.87 -7.54
CA ILE A 280 6.91 5.49 -7.74
C ILE A 280 7.70 6.13 -6.60
N GLY A 281 8.24 5.30 -5.72
CA GLY A 281 9.18 5.73 -4.68
C GLY A 281 8.59 6.07 -3.31
N ARG A 282 7.32 5.81 -3.04
CA ARG A 282 6.79 5.96 -1.67
C ARG A 282 7.12 4.73 -0.85
N ILE A 283 7.98 4.90 0.15
CA ILE A 283 8.27 3.87 1.14
C ILE A 283 7.15 3.94 2.17
N GLU A 284 6.43 2.83 2.38
CA GLU A 284 5.32 2.73 3.32
C GLU A 284 5.71 1.80 4.47
N SER A 285 5.25 2.10 5.69
CA SER A 285 5.38 1.17 6.81
C SER A 285 4.47 -0.04 6.59
N ILE A 286 4.95 -1.24 6.94
CA ILE A 286 4.13 -2.45 6.91
C ILE A 286 2.88 -2.23 7.76
N GLN A 287 1.73 -2.52 7.18
CA GLN A 287 0.46 -2.48 7.87
C GLN A 287 0.19 -3.83 8.57
N VAL A 288 -0.69 -3.82 9.57
CA VAL A 288 -1.08 -5.04 10.29
C VAL A 288 -1.72 -6.07 9.35
N GLU A 289 -2.38 -5.58 8.30
CA GLU A 289 -2.99 -6.37 7.24
C GLU A 289 -1.96 -7.22 6.49
N ASP A 290 -0.75 -6.71 6.29
CA ASP A 290 0.36 -7.40 5.61
C ASP A 290 0.92 -8.57 6.45
N LEU A 291 0.71 -8.56 7.77
CA LEU A 291 1.17 -9.63 8.68
C LEU A 291 0.28 -10.88 8.66
N LEU A 292 -0.89 -10.84 8.04
CA LEU A 292 -1.88 -11.92 8.12
C LEU A 292 -1.82 -12.92 6.97
N GLU A 293 -0.77 -12.93 6.17
CA GLU A 293 -0.44 -13.94 5.14
C GLU A 293 -1.63 -14.37 4.27
N ARG A 294 -2.43 -13.41 3.80
CA ARG A 294 -3.57 -13.76 2.96
C ARG A 294 -3.23 -13.60 1.48
N PRO A 295 -3.17 -14.71 0.73
CA PRO A 295 -2.99 -14.62 -0.71
C PRO A 295 -4.18 -13.89 -1.34
N ALA A 296 -3.91 -13.12 -2.41
CA ALA A 296 -4.96 -12.50 -3.20
C ALA A 296 -5.95 -13.57 -3.68
N ILE A 297 -7.25 -13.28 -3.57
CA ILE A 297 -8.30 -14.18 -4.03
C ILE A 297 -8.52 -13.99 -5.52
N ASN A 298 -8.47 -15.10 -6.25
CA ASN A 298 -8.87 -15.12 -7.65
C ASN A 298 -10.37 -15.43 -7.74
N ILE A 299 -11.14 -14.48 -8.23
CA ILE A 299 -12.56 -14.67 -8.56
C ILE A 299 -12.71 -14.99 -10.05
N ASN A 300 -13.78 -15.68 -10.39
CA ASN A 300 -14.13 -15.88 -11.80
C ASN A 300 -14.77 -14.61 -12.37
N THR A 301 -13.92 -13.73 -12.92
CA THR A 301 -14.34 -12.43 -13.46
C THR A 301 -15.44 -12.56 -14.51
N ASN A 302 -15.41 -13.58 -15.37
CA ASN A 302 -16.41 -13.80 -16.42
C ASN A 302 -17.81 -14.08 -15.84
N ASN A 303 -17.88 -14.89 -14.78
CA ASN A 303 -19.14 -15.20 -14.12
C ASN A 303 -19.70 -13.97 -13.40
N VAL A 304 -18.83 -13.19 -12.74
CA VAL A 304 -19.24 -11.95 -12.07
C VAL A 304 -19.70 -10.90 -13.09
N GLU A 305 -18.99 -10.76 -14.20
CA GLU A 305 -19.37 -9.87 -15.28
C GLU A 305 -20.75 -10.23 -15.86
N ALA A 306 -21.03 -11.51 -16.04
CA ALA A 306 -22.32 -11.99 -16.57
C ALA A 306 -23.53 -11.58 -15.71
N ILE A 307 -23.35 -11.45 -14.39
CA ILE A 307 -24.44 -11.07 -13.47
C ILE A 307 -24.50 -9.56 -13.15
N LEU A 308 -23.44 -8.79 -13.45
CA LEU A 308 -23.35 -7.38 -13.08
C LEU A 308 -23.36 -6.43 -14.28
N SER A 309 -22.81 -6.85 -15.42
CA SER A 309 -22.70 -5.99 -16.61
C SER A 309 -24.09 -5.59 -17.11
N ASN A 310 -24.27 -4.30 -17.39
CA ASN A 310 -25.53 -3.71 -17.84
C ASN A 310 -26.71 -3.89 -16.87
N GLN A 311 -26.47 -4.23 -15.62
CA GLN A 311 -27.50 -4.38 -14.59
C GLN A 311 -27.64 -3.10 -13.74
N VAL A 312 -28.76 -2.98 -13.05
CA VAL A 312 -28.95 -1.97 -12.00
C VAL A 312 -28.68 -2.64 -10.66
N VAL A 313 -27.63 -2.18 -9.97
CA VAL A 313 -27.16 -2.79 -8.72
C VAL A 313 -27.48 -1.89 -7.54
N LEU A 314 -28.18 -2.40 -6.54
CA LEU A 314 -28.45 -1.71 -5.28
C LEU A 314 -27.54 -2.24 -4.18
N VAL A 315 -26.82 -1.35 -3.50
CA VAL A 315 -26.01 -1.68 -2.34
C VAL A 315 -26.54 -0.92 -1.12
N THR A 316 -27.08 -1.62 -0.12
CA THR A 316 -27.51 -1.01 1.14
C THR A 316 -26.35 -1.01 2.14
N GLY A 317 -26.30 0.00 3.02
CA GLY A 317 -25.10 0.22 3.84
C GLY A 317 -23.90 0.56 2.95
N GLY A 318 -24.16 1.26 1.83
CA GLY A 318 -23.24 1.50 0.75
C GLY A 318 -21.98 2.27 1.15
N ALA A 319 -22.04 3.07 2.22
CA ALA A 319 -20.88 3.79 2.78
C ALA A 319 -20.20 3.06 3.95
N GLY A 320 -20.72 1.90 4.37
CA GLY A 320 -20.05 1.03 5.33
C GLY A 320 -18.78 0.38 4.77
N SER A 321 -17.97 -0.21 5.65
CA SER A 321 -16.68 -0.81 5.25
C SER A 321 -16.82 -1.89 4.17
N ILE A 322 -17.79 -2.80 4.28
CA ILE A 322 -18.06 -3.84 3.28
C ILE A 322 -18.82 -3.27 2.08
N GLY A 323 -19.90 -2.50 2.32
CA GLY A 323 -20.72 -1.95 1.25
C GLY A 323 -19.93 -1.06 0.29
N SER A 324 -19.07 -0.18 0.81
CA SER A 324 -18.25 0.69 -0.02
C SER A 324 -17.24 -0.07 -0.89
N GLU A 325 -16.69 -1.17 -0.38
CA GLU A 325 -15.77 -2.02 -1.16
C GLU A 325 -16.55 -2.84 -2.21
N ILE A 326 -17.73 -3.37 -1.87
CA ILE A 326 -18.62 -4.01 -2.87
C ILE A 326 -18.89 -3.02 -4.00
N VAL A 327 -19.26 -1.76 -3.69
CA VAL A 327 -19.49 -0.72 -4.70
C VAL A 327 -18.27 -0.51 -5.58
N ARG A 328 -17.05 -0.43 -5.01
CA ARG A 328 -15.80 -0.26 -5.77
C ARG A 328 -15.52 -1.45 -6.70
N GLN A 329 -15.78 -2.66 -6.23
CA GLN A 329 -15.56 -3.87 -7.03
C GLN A 329 -16.62 -4.02 -8.11
N VAL A 330 -17.91 -3.78 -7.82
CA VAL A 330 -19.01 -3.79 -8.78
C VAL A 330 -18.79 -2.78 -9.91
N ALA A 331 -18.27 -1.59 -9.59
CA ALA A 331 -17.99 -0.55 -10.59
C ALA A 331 -17.02 -0.99 -11.70
N ARG A 332 -16.15 -1.98 -11.43
CA ARG A 332 -15.22 -2.54 -12.41
C ARG A 332 -15.94 -3.32 -13.54
N PHE A 333 -17.14 -3.82 -13.26
CA PHE A 333 -17.94 -4.62 -14.20
C PHE A 333 -18.96 -3.80 -15.00
N LYS A 334 -18.89 -2.47 -14.96
CA LYS A 334 -19.67 -1.52 -15.76
C LYS A 334 -21.18 -1.78 -15.72
N PRO A 335 -21.83 -1.86 -14.55
CA PRO A 335 -23.29 -1.92 -14.49
C PRO A 335 -23.90 -0.63 -15.04
N THR A 336 -25.19 -0.69 -15.43
CA THR A 336 -25.93 0.50 -15.90
C THR A 336 -25.96 1.59 -14.85
N ALA A 337 -26.26 1.22 -13.60
CA ALA A 337 -26.22 2.13 -12.47
C ALA A 337 -25.89 1.38 -11.18
N ILE A 338 -25.24 2.08 -10.23
CA ILE A 338 -25.04 1.60 -8.87
C ILE A 338 -25.76 2.55 -7.91
N ILE A 339 -26.73 2.02 -7.21
CA ILE A 339 -27.54 2.75 -6.22
C ILE A 339 -26.91 2.50 -4.85
N LEU A 340 -26.50 3.56 -4.18
CA LEU A 340 -25.90 3.53 -2.85
C LEU A 340 -26.94 3.99 -1.84
N LEU A 341 -27.56 3.06 -1.11
CA LEU A 341 -28.53 3.37 -0.06
C LEU A 341 -27.82 3.38 1.29
N GLU A 342 -27.81 4.51 1.97
CA GLU A 342 -27.14 4.71 3.24
C GLU A 342 -27.91 5.68 4.12
N ILE A 343 -27.91 5.46 5.43
CA ILE A 343 -28.53 6.36 6.41
C ILE A 343 -27.60 7.51 6.81
N ALA A 344 -26.31 7.29 6.77
CA ALA A 344 -25.28 8.26 7.17
C ALA A 344 -24.89 9.15 5.98
N GLU A 345 -25.27 10.43 6.04
CA GLU A 345 -25.05 11.39 4.95
C GLU A 345 -23.56 11.61 4.64
N SER A 346 -22.76 11.98 5.64
CA SER A 346 -21.36 12.38 5.42
C SER A 346 -20.50 11.25 4.83
N PRO A 347 -20.52 10.00 5.33
CA PRO A 347 -19.80 8.90 4.68
C PRO A 347 -20.28 8.62 3.26
N LEU A 348 -21.59 8.79 2.97
CA LEU A 348 -22.14 8.61 1.63
C LEU A 348 -21.63 9.68 0.66
N HIS A 349 -21.57 10.93 1.13
CA HIS A 349 -21.03 12.06 0.36
C HIS A 349 -19.57 11.81 -0.01
N ASP A 350 -18.71 11.52 0.99
CA ASP A 350 -17.28 11.29 0.79
C ASP A 350 -17.02 10.15 -0.19
N LEU A 351 -17.73 9.03 -0.02
CA LEU A 351 -17.65 7.90 -0.92
C LEU A 351 -18.05 8.29 -2.35
N THR A 352 -19.14 9.03 -2.51
CA THR A 352 -19.67 9.42 -3.83
C THR A 352 -18.68 10.32 -4.58
N VAL A 353 -18.04 11.27 -3.88
CA VAL A 353 -17.00 12.13 -4.47
C VAL A 353 -15.80 11.30 -4.94
N ASP A 354 -15.34 10.35 -4.12
CA ASP A 354 -14.21 9.48 -4.49
C ASP A 354 -14.54 8.58 -5.70
N LEU A 355 -15.73 7.96 -5.69
CA LEU A 355 -16.20 7.09 -6.77
C LEU A 355 -16.34 7.83 -8.11
N ARG A 356 -16.95 9.03 -8.12
CA ARG A 356 -17.10 9.83 -9.34
C ARG A 356 -15.77 10.27 -9.91
N ARG A 357 -14.79 10.57 -9.06
CA ARG A 357 -13.43 10.88 -9.48
C ARG A 357 -12.73 9.66 -10.10
N LYS A 358 -12.90 8.48 -9.50
CA LYS A 358 -12.23 7.25 -9.94
C LYS A 358 -12.88 6.62 -11.16
N TYR A 359 -14.20 6.71 -11.27
CA TYR A 359 -15.01 6.11 -12.34
C TYR A 359 -15.92 7.16 -13.00
N PRO A 360 -15.37 8.10 -13.80
CA PRO A 360 -16.12 9.27 -14.30
C PRO A 360 -17.28 8.92 -15.25
N HIS A 361 -17.25 7.73 -15.87
CA HIS A 361 -18.31 7.28 -16.80
C HIS A 361 -19.34 6.36 -16.14
N GLN A 362 -19.16 5.97 -14.88
CA GLN A 362 -20.09 5.13 -14.16
C GLN A 362 -21.17 5.95 -13.47
N GLN A 363 -22.44 5.56 -13.65
CA GLN A 363 -23.55 6.19 -12.97
C GLN A 363 -23.63 5.70 -11.50
N PHE A 364 -23.43 6.62 -10.55
CA PHE A 364 -23.65 6.40 -9.12
C PHE A 364 -24.82 7.23 -8.64
N VAL A 365 -25.79 6.59 -7.97
CA VAL A 365 -26.99 7.21 -7.42
C VAL A 365 -26.97 7.11 -5.90
N PRO A 366 -26.45 8.12 -5.18
CA PRO A 366 -26.50 8.14 -3.72
C PRO A 366 -27.90 8.44 -3.22
N ILE A 367 -28.40 7.64 -2.28
CA ILE A 367 -29.72 7.79 -1.66
C ILE A 367 -29.54 7.76 -0.14
N ILE A 368 -29.96 8.84 0.52
CA ILE A 368 -30.05 8.88 1.99
C ILE A 368 -31.40 8.28 2.37
N ALA A 369 -31.38 7.07 2.92
CA ALA A 369 -32.58 6.38 3.34
C ALA A 369 -32.31 5.37 4.45
N ASP A 370 -33.33 5.12 5.26
CA ASP A 370 -33.35 4.10 6.30
C ASP A 370 -34.10 2.86 5.77
N ILE A 371 -33.46 1.69 5.83
CA ILE A 371 -34.07 0.42 5.41
C ILE A 371 -35.29 0.01 6.26
N ARG A 372 -35.46 0.63 7.44
CA ARG A 372 -36.60 0.43 8.29
C ARG A 372 -37.88 1.13 7.75
N ASP A 373 -37.69 2.18 6.93
CA ASP A 373 -38.78 2.91 6.29
C ASP A 373 -39.18 2.22 4.98
N ILE A 374 -40.22 1.40 5.06
CA ILE A 374 -40.72 0.64 3.91
C ILE A 374 -41.15 1.54 2.73
N LYS A 375 -41.67 2.76 3.01
CA LYS A 375 -42.12 3.67 1.96
C LYS A 375 -40.94 4.20 1.14
N MET A 376 -39.85 4.55 1.83
CA MET A 376 -38.62 4.99 1.16
C MET A 376 -37.97 3.84 0.40
N VAL A 377 -37.91 2.65 0.99
CA VAL A 377 -37.37 1.44 0.30
C VAL A 377 -38.20 1.15 -0.95
N GLU A 378 -39.54 1.15 -0.84
CA GLU A 378 -40.45 0.91 -1.98
C GLU A 378 -40.21 1.94 -3.09
N LYS A 379 -40.09 3.23 -2.77
CA LYS A 379 -39.83 4.28 -3.73
C LYS A 379 -38.56 4.02 -4.50
N VAL A 380 -37.49 3.58 -3.84
CA VAL A 380 -36.20 3.25 -4.49
C VAL A 380 -36.36 2.08 -5.47
N PHE A 381 -37.05 1.02 -5.06
CA PHE A 381 -37.27 -0.13 -5.97
C PHE A 381 -38.18 0.25 -7.13
N ALA A 382 -39.23 1.05 -6.91
CA ALA A 382 -40.15 1.49 -7.96
C ALA A 382 -39.49 2.43 -8.99
N GLU A 383 -38.54 3.25 -8.56
CA GLU A 383 -37.85 4.22 -9.43
C GLU A 383 -36.71 3.59 -10.22
N TYR A 384 -35.92 2.72 -9.59
CA TYR A 384 -34.67 2.23 -10.19
C TYR A 384 -34.73 0.77 -10.65
N HIS A 385 -35.72 -0.03 -10.25
CA HIS A 385 -35.87 -1.45 -10.59
C HIS A 385 -34.58 -2.25 -10.46
N PRO A 386 -33.92 -2.30 -9.29
CA PRO A 386 -32.64 -2.99 -9.15
C PRO A 386 -32.80 -4.49 -9.41
N THR A 387 -31.94 -5.02 -10.30
CA THR A 387 -31.91 -6.45 -10.63
C THR A 387 -31.04 -7.25 -9.68
N VAL A 388 -29.99 -6.62 -9.11
CA VAL A 388 -29.10 -7.24 -8.13
C VAL A 388 -29.03 -6.37 -6.87
N VAL A 389 -29.25 -6.99 -5.72
CA VAL A 389 -29.22 -6.30 -4.41
C VAL A 389 -28.16 -6.91 -3.54
N PHE A 390 -27.20 -6.08 -3.08
CA PHE A 390 -26.26 -6.43 -2.03
C PHE A 390 -26.70 -5.75 -0.73
N HIS A 391 -27.16 -6.55 0.23
CA HIS A 391 -27.69 -6.04 1.48
C HIS A 391 -26.65 -6.11 2.60
N ALA A 392 -25.89 -5.02 2.78
CA ALA A 392 -24.85 -4.89 3.80
C ALA A 392 -25.25 -3.96 4.97
N ALA A 393 -26.40 -3.29 4.91
CA ALA A 393 -26.90 -2.45 5.99
C ALA A 393 -27.29 -3.30 7.20
N ALA A 394 -26.67 -3.07 8.35
CA ALA A 394 -26.99 -3.73 9.62
C ALA A 394 -26.30 -3.03 10.80
N TYR A 395 -26.84 -3.18 12.00
CA TYR A 395 -26.11 -2.90 13.23
C TYR A 395 -25.27 -4.11 13.64
N LYS A 396 -23.97 -3.90 13.88
CA LYS A 396 -22.99 -4.99 14.07
C LYS A 396 -22.28 -5.01 15.44
N HIS A 397 -22.39 -3.94 16.23
CA HIS A 397 -21.67 -3.82 17.49
C HIS A 397 -22.40 -4.57 18.60
N VAL A 398 -21.82 -5.69 19.03
CA VAL A 398 -22.40 -6.58 20.05
C VAL A 398 -22.79 -5.84 21.32
N PRO A 399 -21.90 -5.04 21.98
CA PRO A 399 -22.28 -4.36 23.22
C PRO A 399 -23.49 -3.43 23.08
N LEU A 400 -23.53 -2.63 22.00
CA LEU A 400 -24.67 -1.74 21.76
C LEU A 400 -25.97 -2.49 21.49
N MET A 401 -25.90 -3.67 20.86
CA MET A 401 -27.11 -4.46 20.60
C MET A 401 -27.60 -5.22 21.85
N GLU A 402 -26.69 -5.54 22.77
CA GLU A 402 -27.06 -6.03 24.10
C GLU A 402 -27.80 -4.93 24.91
N ASP A 403 -27.36 -3.67 24.81
CA ASP A 403 -28.00 -2.54 25.46
C ASP A 403 -29.32 -2.13 24.78
N PHE A 404 -29.41 -2.31 23.45
CA PHE A 404 -30.54 -1.87 22.62
C PHE A 404 -31.10 -3.00 21.73
N PRO A 405 -31.65 -4.09 22.29
CA PRO A 405 -32.14 -5.22 21.51
C PRO A 405 -33.28 -4.87 20.53
N THR A 406 -34.15 -3.92 20.88
CA THR A 406 -35.21 -3.44 20.00
C THR A 406 -34.67 -2.85 18.71
N GLN A 407 -33.53 -2.12 18.78
CA GLN A 407 -32.88 -1.55 17.60
C GLN A 407 -32.21 -2.62 16.73
N ALA A 408 -31.69 -3.69 17.32
CA ALA A 408 -31.19 -4.83 16.58
C ALA A 408 -32.30 -5.49 15.74
N ILE A 409 -33.51 -5.64 16.30
CA ILE A 409 -34.66 -6.21 15.58
C ILE A 409 -35.14 -5.27 14.49
N LEU A 410 -35.29 -3.99 14.78
CA LEU A 410 -35.76 -3.02 13.78
C LEU A 410 -34.79 -2.86 12.62
N ALA A 411 -33.46 -2.79 12.87
CA ALA A 411 -32.48 -2.63 11.81
C ALA A 411 -32.21 -3.95 11.08
N ASN A 412 -31.85 -5.02 11.82
CA ASN A 412 -31.35 -6.24 11.22
C ASN A 412 -32.47 -7.19 10.74
N VAL A 413 -33.63 -7.19 11.40
CA VAL A 413 -34.76 -8.06 11.02
C VAL A 413 -35.76 -7.34 10.16
N LEU A 414 -36.38 -6.23 10.65
CA LEU A 414 -37.35 -5.48 9.87
C LEU A 414 -36.73 -4.86 8.63
N GLY A 415 -35.53 -4.28 8.75
CA GLY A 415 -34.84 -3.72 7.59
C GLY A 415 -34.54 -4.76 6.52
N THR A 416 -34.04 -5.96 6.90
CA THR A 416 -33.82 -7.07 5.95
C THR A 416 -35.14 -7.55 5.34
N LYS A 417 -36.19 -7.68 6.15
CA LYS A 417 -37.54 -8.03 5.67
C LYS A 417 -38.04 -7.06 4.62
N ASN A 418 -38.01 -5.75 4.89
CA ASN A 418 -38.41 -4.73 3.94
C ASN A 418 -37.66 -4.84 2.60
N MET A 419 -36.36 -4.99 2.67
CA MET A 419 -35.50 -5.12 1.48
C MET A 419 -35.84 -6.40 0.68
N ALA A 420 -36.01 -7.53 1.35
CA ALA A 420 -36.31 -8.81 0.73
C ALA A 420 -37.72 -8.85 0.09
N ASP A 421 -38.73 -8.29 0.78
CA ASP A 421 -40.07 -8.21 0.26
C ASP A 421 -40.15 -7.33 -1.00
N MET A 422 -39.44 -6.19 -0.99
CA MET A 422 -39.38 -5.32 -2.17
C MET A 422 -38.58 -5.93 -3.30
N ALA A 423 -37.52 -6.71 -3.02
CA ALA A 423 -36.80 -7.44 -4.04
C ALA A 423 -37.72 -8.41 -4.82
N ILE A 424 -38.62 -9.13 -4.14
CA ILE A 424 -39.63 -9.97 -4.78
C ILE A 424 -40.64 -9.13 -5.52
N LYS A 425 -41.24 -8.11 -4.87
CA LYS A 425 -42.27 -7.28 -5.44
C LYS A 425 -41.88 -6.63 -6.76
N TYR A 426 -40.61 -6.26 -6.89
CA TYR A 426 -40.03 -5.61 -8.07
C TYR A 426 -39.15 -6.53 -8.93
N ASN A 427 -39.25 -7.86 -8.73
CA ASN A 427 -38.61 -8.90 -9.54
C ASN A 427 -37.09 -8.75 -9.65
N ALA A 428 -36.39 -8.49 -8.54
CA ALA A 428 -34.93 -8.56 -8.52
C ALA A 428 -34.48 -10.01 -8.77
N ASP A 429 -33.46 -10.19 -9.62
CA ASP A 429 -32.92 -11.54 -9.94
C ASP A 429 -32.20 -12.14 -8.75
N ARG A 430 -31.41 -11.32 -8.02
CA ARG A 430 -30.56 -11.75 -6.93
C ARG A 430 -30.61 -10.80 -5.75
N PHE A 431 -30.64 -11.40 -4.57
CA PHE A 431 -30.55 -10.70 -3.28
C PHE A 431 -29.46 -11.36 -2.44
N VAL A 432 -28.34 -10.65 -2.24
CA VAL A 432 -27.18 -11.15 -1.49
C VAL A 432 -27.14 -10.48 -0.13
N MET A 433 -27.42 -11.28 0.90
CA MET A 433 -27.41 -10.82 2.30
C MET A 433 -26.06 -11.03 2.95
N ILE A 434 -25.48 -9.99 3.52
CA ILE A 434 -24.28 -10.08 4.35
C ILE A 434 -24.66 -10.52 5.77
N SER A 435 -24.10 -11.64 6.21
CA SER A 435 -24.26 -12.17 7.57
C SER A 435 -22.91 -12.32 8.26
N THR A 436 -22.86 -13.02 9.39
CA THR A 436 -21.68 -13.11 10.25
C THR A 436 -21.57 -14.50 10.88
N ASP A 437 -20.34 -14.88 11.30
CA ASP A 437 -20.04 -16.03 12.16
C ASP A 437 -20.84 -16.01 13.47
N LYS A 438 -21.18 -14.84 13.98
CA LYS A 438 -21.94 -14.67 15.24
C LYS A 438 -23.43 -15.09 15.15
N ALA A 439 -23.93 -15.31 13.92
CA ALA A 439 -25.25 -15.90 13.70
C ALA A 439 -25.27 -17.42 13.96
N VAL A 440 -24.09 -18.04 14.09
CA VAL A 440 -23.93 -19.47 14.42
C VAL A 440 -23.93 -19.65 15.94
N ASN A 441 -24.84 -20.49 16.48
CA ASN A 441 -25.01 -20.66 17.93
C ASN A 441 -24.92 -19.32 18.67
N PRO A 442 -25.80 -18.35 18.38
CA PRO A 442 -25.63 -16.99 18.86
C PRO A 442 -25.61 -16.93 20.39
N THR A 443 -24.68 -16.15 20.94
CA THR A 443 -24.56 -15.88 22.38
C THR A 443 -24.93 -14.45 22.72
N ASN A 444 -25.37 -13.69 21.73
CA ASN A 444 -25.70 -12.28 21.85
C ASN A 444 -26.86 -11.89 20.93
N VAL A 445 -27.48 -10.77 21.27
CA VAL A 445 -28.63 -10.22 20.55
C VAL A 445 -28.30 -9.90 19.08
N MET A 446 -27.12 -9.35 18.80
CA MET A 446 -26.71 -9.02 17.43
C MET A 446 -26.64 -10.28 16.56
N GLY A 447 -25.97 -11.32 17.02
CA GLY A 447 -25.88 -12.61 16.32
C GLY A 447 -27.26 -13.26 16.11
N ALA A 448 -28.10 -13.26 17.15
CA ALA A 448 -29.47 -13.78 17.09
C ALA A 448 -30.33 -12.99 16.09
N SER A 449 -30.23 -11.65 16.05
CA SER A 449 -30.97 -10.83 15.07
C SER A 449 -30.58 -11.15 13.64
N LYS A 450 -29.27 -11.38 13.37
CA LYS A 450 -28.78 -11.80 12.04
C LYS A 450 -29.28 -13.20 11.69
N ARG A 451 -29.31 -14.12 12.67
CA ARG A 451 -29.86 -15.48 12.45
C ARG A 451 -31.36 -15.46 12.12
N ILE A 452 -32.14 -14.62 12.79
CA ILE A 452 -33.57 -14.44 12.48
C ILE A 452 -33.73 -13.91 11.04
N ALA A 453 -32.91 -12.95 10.64
CA ALA A 453 -32.93 -12.43 9.26
C ALA A 453 -32.56 -13.51 8.22
N GLU A 454 -31.58 -14.37 8.50
CA GLU A 454 -31.23 -15.53 7.64
C GLU A 454 -32.42 -16.48 7.51
N ILE A 455 -33.08 -16.82 8.61
CA ILE A 455 -34.26 -17.70 8.64
C ILE A 455 -35.38 -17.08 7.77
N TYR A 456 -35.62 -15.78 7.88
CA TYR A 456 -36.62 -15.09 7.08
C TYR A 456 -36.33 -15.21 5.57
N VAL A 457 -35.14 -14.81 5.17
CA VAL A 457 -34.75 -14.78 3.77
C VAL A 457 -34.76 -16.17 3.13
N GLN A 458 -34.30 -17.19 3.86
CA GLN A 458 -34.29 -18.58 3.42
C GLN A 458 -35.71 -19.16 3.29
N SER A 459 -36.57 -18.98 4.31
CA SER A 459 -37.96 -19.46 4.27
C SER A 459 -38.78 -18.75 3.17
N LEU A 460 -38.51 -17.46 2.94
CA LEU A 460 -39.12 -16.68 1.87
C LEU A 460 -38.77 -17.25 0.48
N PHE A 461 -37.52 -17.66 0.26
CA PHE A 461 -37.12 -18.34 -0.98
C PHE A 461 -37.83 -19.66 -1.16
N LEU A 462 -37.88 -20.50 -0.12
CA LEU A 462 -38.58 -21.79 -0.18
C LEU A 462 -40.07 -21.63 -0.55
N LYS A 463 -40.74 -20.61 -0.03
CA LYS A 463 -42.11 -20.30 -0.40
C LYS A 463 -42.25 -19.92 -1.87
N GLN A 464 -41.33 -19.12 -2.42
CA GLN A 464 -41.38 -18.80 -3.86
C GLN A 464 -41.22 -20.05 -4.74
N VAL A 465 -40.30 -20.94 -4.41
CA VAL A 465 -40.10 -22.21 -5.13
C VAL A 465 -41.36 -23.06 -5.12
N GLN A 466 -42.03 -23.16 -3.96
CA GLN A 466 -43.29 -23.92 -3.84
C GLN A 466 -44.42 -23.33 -4.64
N THR A 467 -44.47 -22.02 -4.87
CA THR A 467 -45.53 -21.34 -5.64
C THR A 467 -45.24 -21.23 -7.13
N ASN A 468 -44.11 -21.80 -7.60
CA ASN A 468 -43.65 -21.70 -8.99
C ASN A 468 -43.60 -20.28 -9.55
N ALA A 469 -43.37 -19.27 -8.67
CA ALA A 469 -43.19 -17.90 -9.06
C ALA A 469 -41.81 -17.66 -9.67
N ASN A 470 -41.64 -16.59 -10.43
CA ASN A 470 -40.29 -16.09 -10.76
C ASN A 470 -39.53 -15.83 -9.47
N CYS A 471 -38.50 -16.64 -9.21
CA CYS A 471 -37.85 -16.63 -7.93
C CYS A 471 -36.67 -15.67 -7.90
N THR A 472 -36.72 -14.65 -7.03
CA THR A 472 -35.52 -13.93 -6.60
C THR A 472 -34.58 -14.90 -5.90
N LYS A 473 -33.34 -15.01 -6.35
CA LYS A 473 -32.34 -15.88 -5.72
C LYS A 473 -31.79 -15.22 -4.46
N PHE A 474 -32.23 -15.70 -3.32
CA PHE A 474 -31.76 -15.24 -2.02
C PHE A 474 -30.50 -16.00 -1.63
N ILE A 475 -29.40 -15.28 -1.45
CA ILE A 475 -28.07 -15.80 -1.14
C ILE A 475 -27.62 -15.15 0.17
N THR A 476 -27.19 -15.95 1.11
CA THR A 476 -26.64 -15.44 2.39
C THR A 476 -25.16 -15.77 2.47
N THR A 477 -24.34 -14.81 2.95
CA THR A 477 -22.90 -15.00 3.13
C THR A 477 -22.52 -14.82 4.59
N ARG A 478 -21.84 -15.79 5.19
CA ARG A 478 -21.31 -15.75 6.57
C ARG A 478 -19.79 -15.69 6.53
N PHE A 479 -19.22 -14.75 7.23
CA PHE A 479 -17.79 -14.64 7.48
C PHE A 479 -17.51 -13.98 8.83
N GLY A 480 -16.27 -14.12 9.32
CA GLY A 480 -15.83 -13.61 10.60
C GLY A 480 -15.48 -12.14 10.58
N ASN A 481 -14.50 -11.75 11.40
CA ASN A 481 -14.13 -10.34 11.50
C ASN A 481 -13.37 -9.87 10.25
N VAL A 482 -13.58 -8.59 9.91
CA VAL A 482 -12.91 -7.96 8.78
C VAL A 482 -11.93 -6.91 9.30
N LEU A 483 -10.68 -6.99 8.84
CA LEU A 483 -9.61 -6.10 9.27
C LEU A 483 -9.85 -4.67 8.83
N GLY A 484 -9.47 -3.72 9.69
CA GLY A 484 -9.54 -2.29 9.37
C GLY A 484 -10.97 -1.75 9.25
N SER A 485 -12.02 -2.55 9.50
CA SER A 485 -13.40 -2.05 9.45
C SER A 485 -13.67 -1.05 10.57
N ASN A 486 -14.54 -0.07 10.30
CA ASN A 486 -14.90 0.98 11.27
C ASN A 486 -15.37 0.37 12.60
N GLY A 487 -14.80 0.86 13.73
CA GLY A 487 -15.09 0.40 15.07
C GLY A 487 -14.55 -1.01 15.40
N SER A 488 -13.69 -1.60 14.56
CA SER A 488 -13.05 -2.89 14.84
C SER A 488 -11.79 -2.75 15.70
N VAL A 489 -11.23 -3.88 16.13
CA VAL A 489 -10.11 -3.96 17.07
C VAL A 489 -8.86 -3.25 16.56
N VAL A 490 -8.53 -3.32 15.26
CA VAL A 490 -7.32 -2.73 14.69
C VAL A 490 -7.33 -1.20 14.75
N PRO A 491 -8.33 -0.47 14.24
CA PRO A 491 -8.43 0.98 14.44
C PRO A 491 -8.46 1.40 15.92
N PHE A 492 -9.09 0.60 16.77
CA PHE A 492 -9.16 0.86 18.20
C PHE A 492 -7.78 0.77 18.85
N PHE A 493 -7.01 -0.28 18.58
CA PHE A 493 -5.64 -0.42 19.06
C PHE A 493 -4.72 0.66 18.49
N LYS A 494 -4.81 1.00 17.19
CA LYS A 494 -4.07 2.13 16.59
C LYS A 494 -4.29 3.43 17.37
N LYS A 495 -5.54 3.71 17.74
CA LYS A 495 -5.90 4.90 18.53
C LYS A 495 -5.28 4.85 19.93
N GLN A 496 -5.44 3.73 20.66
CA GLN A 496 -4.87 3.58 21.99
C GLN A 496 -3.33 3.68 22.00
N ILE A 497 -2.66 3.11 21.01
CA ILE A 497 -1.22 3.20 20.85
C ILE A 497 -0.79 4.65 20.59
N ALA A 498 -1.51 5.38 19.73
CA ALA A 498 -1.22 6.79 19.43
C ALA A 498 -1.44 7.69 20.67
N GLU A 499 -2.35 7.31 21.56
CA GLU A 499 -2.62 8.02 22.84
C GLU A 499 -1.62 7.64 23.97
N GLY A 500 -0.69 6.69 23.71
CA GLY A 500 0.30 6.24 24.71
C GLY A 500 -0.16 5.04 25.54
N GLY A 501 -1.27 4.42 25.22
CA GLY A 501 -1.84 3.24 25.90
C GLY A 501 -2.72 3.58 27.13
N PRO A 502 -3.08 2.57 27.94
CA PRO A 502 -2.85 1.15 27.70
C PRO A 502 -3.69 0.58 26.54
N VAL A 503 -3.20 -0.51 25.93
CA VAL A 503 -4.00 -1.28 24.97
C VAL A 503 -4.90 -2.26 25.71
N THR A 504 -6.21 -2.21 25.48
CA THR A 504 -7.19 -3.03 26.21
C THR A 504 -7.63 -4.24 25.40
N VAL A 505 -7.46 -5.43 25.98
CA VAL A 505 -7.86 -6.73 25.44
C VAL A 505 -8.88 -7.37 26.38
N THR A 506 -9.93 -7.98 25.86
CA THR A 506 -11.00 -8.53 26.73
C THR A 506 -10.57 -9.82 27.45
N HIS A 507 -9.73 -10.65 26.85
CA HIS A 507 -9.21 -11.88 27.51
C HIS A 507 -7.88 -12.28 26.87
N PRO A 508 -6.89 -12.79 27.65
CA PRO A 508 -5.58 -13.20 27.11
C PRO A 508 -5.67 -14.29 26.02
N ASP A 509 -6.63 -15.20 26.13
CA ASP A 509 -6.79 -16.33 25.20
C ASP A 509 -7.87 -16.11 24.14
N ILE A 510 -8.40 -14.90 24.01
CA ILE A 510 -9.43 -14.63 23.00
C ILE A 510 -8.84 -14.74 21.61
N ILE A 511 -9.50 -15.51 20.74
CA ILE A 511 -9.13 -15.66 19.34
C ILE A 511 -10.23 -15.16 18.42
N ARG A 512 -9.82 -14.66 17.25
CA ARG A 512 -10.73 -14.25 16.19
C ARG A 512 -10.16 -14.64 14.84
N TYR A 513 -11.07 -14.95 13.92
CA TYR A 513 -10.71 -15.10 12.52
C TYR A 513 -10.79 -13.75 11.83
N PHE A 514 -9.82 -13.46 10.97
CA PHE A 514 -9.75 -12.22 10.22
C PHE A 514 -9.67 -12.46 8.73
N MET A 515 -10.24 -11.54 8.00
CA MET A 515 -10.21 -11.46 6.54
C MET A 515 -10.01 -9.99 6.14
N THR A 516 -9.43 -9.70 5.00
CA THR A 516 -9.36 -8.32 4.51
C THR A 516 -10.70 -7.88 3.91
N ILE A 517 -10.97 -6.58 3.90
CA ILE A 517 -12.20 -6.03 3.30
C ILE A 517 -12.31 -6.39 1.81
N PRO A 518 -11.25 -6.22 0.97
CA PRO A 518 -11.28 -6.64 -0.42
C PRO A 518 -11.52 -8.14 -0.59
N GLU A 519 -10.90 -8.99 0.24
CA GLU A 519 -11.09 -10.45 0.21
C GLU A 519 -12.55 -10.82 0.47
N ALA A 520 -13.13 -10.30 1.54
CA ALA A 520 -14.54 -10.56 1.88
C ALA A 520 -15.48 -10.13 0.75
N SER A 521 -15.25 -8.94 0.18
CA SER A 521 -16.08 -8.41 -0.89
C SER A 521 -15.95 -9.22 -2.19
N CYS A 522 -14.72 -9.68 -2.54
CA CYS A 522 -14.51 -10.60 -3.67
C CYS A 522 -15.30 -11.90 -3.49
N LEU A 523 -15.24 -12.51 -2.30
CA LEU A 523 -15.97 -13.76 -2.03
C LEU A 523 -17.50 -13.55 -2.01
N VAL A 524 -17.99 -12.39 -1.61
CA VAL A 524 -19.41 -12.04 -1.72
C VAL A 524 -19.85 -11.97 -3.18
N LEU A 525 -19.06 -11.37 -4.06
CA LEU A 525 -19.36 -11.35 -5.51
C LEU A 525 -19.31 -12.76 -6.11
N GLU A 526 -18.33 -13.57 -5.75
CA GLU A 526 -18.25 -14.97 -6.19
C GLU A 526 -19.44 -15.79 -5.68
N ALA A 527 -19.83 -15.66 -4.42
CA ALA A 527 -21.02 -16.32 -3.87
C ALA A 527 -22.30 -15.90 -4.61
N ALA A 528 -22.39 -14.63 -5.02
CA ALA A 528 -23.50 -14.15 -5.83
C ALA A 528 -23.61 -14.87 -7.18
N THR A 529 -22.51 -15.35 -7.76
CA THR A 529 -22.51 -16.12 -9.01
C THR A 529 -22.86 -17.60 -8.79
N LEU A 530 -22.38 -18.17 -7.68
CA LEU A 530 -22.54 -19.58 -7.36
C LEU A 530 -23.95 -19.92 -6.87
N GLY A 531 -24.64 -18.97 -6.23
CA GLY A 531 -25.92 -19.21 -5.59
C GLY A 531 -27.06 -19.37 -6.58
N ASN A 532 -27.87 -20.39 -6.32
CA ASN A 532 -29.13 -20.68 -7.02
C ASN A 532 -30.35 -20.23 -6.23
N GLY A 533 -30.17 -19.88 -4.95
CA GLY A 533 -31.16 -19.38 -4.00
C GLY A 533 -31.34 -20.30 -2.81
N GLY A 534 -31.55 -19.70 -1.65
CA GLY A 534 -31.75 -20.39 -0.36
C GLY A 534 -30.45 -20.85 0.33
N GLU A 535 -29.28 -20.71 -0.31
CA GLU A 535 -28.00 -21.14 0.27
C GLU A 535 -27.46 -20.14 1.30
N ILE A 536 -26.78 -20.69 2.27
CA ILE A 536 -25.91 -19.95 3.20
C ILE A 536 -24.48 -20.34 2.89
N PHE A 537 -23.72 -19.43 2.31
CA PHE A 537 -22.30 -19.60 2.05
C PHE A 537 -21.46 -19.19 3.25
N CYS A 538 -20.55 -20.06 3.66
CA CYS A 538 -19.56 -19.81 4.69
C CYS A 538 -18.19 -19.67 4.05
N PHE A 539 -17.45 -18.61 4.40
CA PHE A 539 -16.13 -18.39 3.85
C PHE A 539 -15.05 -19.02 4.74
N ASP A 540 -14.05 -19.62 4.09
CA ASP A 540 -12.86 -20.10 4.79
C ASP A 540 -12.07 -18.92 5.35
N MET A 541 -12.05 -18.84 6.68
CA MET A 541 -11.40 -17.75 7.41
C MET A 541 -9.91 -18.01 7.68
N GLY A 542 -9.34 -19.14 7.21
CA GLY A 542 -7.95 -19.52 7.46
C GLY A 542 -7.64 -19.71 8.93
N HIS A 543 -6.45 -19.27 9.38
CA HIS A 543 -5.99 -19.47 10.74
C HIS A 543 -6.54 -18.45 11.73
N PRO A 544 -6.91 -18.88 12.96
CA PRO A 544 -7.35 -17.96 14.00
C PRO A 544 -6.18 -17.15 14.57
N VAL A 545 -6.42 -15.90 14.93
CA VAL A 545 -5.45 -14.97 15.49
C VAL A 545 -5.78 -14.68 16.95
N ARG A 546 -4.81 -14.82 17.84
CA ARG A 546 -4.92 -14.42 19.24
C ARG A 546 -4.85 -12.89 19.35
N ILE A 547 -5.87 -12.26 19.92
CA ILE A 547 -5.98 -10.79 19.98
C ILE A 547 -4.86 -10.17 20.83
N ALA A 548 -4.41 -10.86 21.88
CA ALA A 548 -3.28 -10.40 22.69
C ALA A 548 -1.97 -10.33 21.88
N ASP A 549 -1.74 -11.28 20.97
CA ASP A 549 -0.55 -11.28 20.12
C ASP A 549 -0.65 -10.23 19.01
N LEU A 550 -1.86 -10.02 18.47
CA LEU A 550 -2.13 -8.91 17.57
C LEU A 550 -1.81 -7.56 18.23
N ALA A 551 -2.25 -7.35 19.49
CA ALA A 551 -1.94 -6.14 20.25
C ALA A 551 -0.43 -5.95 20.43
N LYS A 552 0.31 -6.98 20.83
CA LYS A 552 1.78 -6.95 20.96
C LYS A 552 2.46 -6.56 19.64
N ASN A 553 2.04 -7.17 18.54
CA ASN A 553 2.61 -6.91 17.22
C ASN A 553 2.32 -5.47 16.76
N MET A 554 1.12 -4.96 17.01
CA MET A 554 0.78 -3.57 16.69
C MET A 554 1.58 -2.55 17.50
N ILE A 555 1.79 -2.80 18.80
CA ILE A 555 2.65 -1.97 19.66
C ILE A 555 4.08 -1.94 19.12
N ARG A 556 4.63 -3.11 18.73
CA ARG A 556 5.98 -3.23 18.16
C ARG A 556 6.10 -2.53 16.81
N LEU A 557 5.13 -2.70 15.91
CA LEU A 557 5.10 -2.00 14.61
C LEU A 557 5.05 -0.48 14.77
N ALA A 558 4.45 0.01 15.84
CA ALA A 558 4.47 1.43 16.19
C ALA A 558 5.80 1.90 16.83
N GLY A 559 6.77 0.99 17.00
CA GLY A 559 8.10 1.30 17.55
C GLY A 559 8.19 1.27 19.09
N TYR A 560 7.17 0.75 19.77
CA TYR A 560 7.12 0.66 21.22
C TYR A 560 7.35 -0.76 21.74
N VAL A 561 7.79 -0.90 23.00
CA VAL A 561 8.00 -2.18 23.68
C VAL A 561 6.75 -2.55 24.46
N PRO A 562 6.06 -3.67 24.14
CA PRO A 562 4.90 -4.11 24.89
C PRO A 562 5.25 -4.39 26.38
N GLY A 563 4.44 -3.90 27.29
CA GLY A 563 4.62 -4.07 28.73
C GLY A 563 5.69 -3.17 29.37
N LYS A 564 6.40 -2.34 28.57
CA LYS A 564 7.36 -1.35 29.05
C LYS A 564 6.94 0.06 28.67
N ASP A 565 6.75 0.32 27.38
CA ASP A 565 6.36 1.64 26.87
C ASP A 565 4.84 1.75 26.78
N ILE A 566 4.17 0.66 26.38
CA ILE A 566 2.70 0.56 26.31
C ILE A 566 2.27 -0.73 26.98
N GLU A 567 1.43 -0.62 27.99
CA GLU A 567 0.88 -1.75 28.74
C GLU A 567 -0.33 -2.37 28.01
N ILE A 568 -0.50 -3.70 28.17
CA ILE A 568 -1.70 -4.41 27.71
C ILE A 568 -2.52 -4.79 28.94
N THR A 569 -3.73 -4.26 29.04
CA THR A 569 -4.66 -4.52 30.14
C THR A 569 -5.79 -5.44 29.71
N TYR A 570 -6.22 -6.33 30.63
CA TYR A 570 -7.29 -7.28 30.37
C TYR A 570 -8.56 -6.85 31.11
N THR A 571 -9.64 -6.60 30.34
CA THR A 571 -10.87 -5.98 30.88
C THR A 571 -11.95 -7.01 31.25
N GLY A 572 -11.78 -8.29 30.93
CA GLY A 572 -12.83 -9.31 31.00
C GLY A 572 -13.68 -9.37 29.72
N LEU A 573 -14.33 -10.52 29.50
CA LEU A 573 -15.24 -10.70 28.37
C LEU A 573 -16.46 -9.79 28.51
N ARG A 574 -16.86 -9.17 27.41
CA ARG A 574 -18.04 -8.32 27.33
C ARG A 574 -19.34 -9.14 27.31
N PRO A 575 -20.51 -8.54 27.64
CA PRO A 575 -21.80 -9.20 27.46
C PRO A 575 -21.95 -9.72 26.02
N GLY A 576 -22.35 -10.99 25.90
CA GLY A 576 -22.52 -11.69 24.62
C GLY A 576 -21.24 -12.13 23.91
N GLU A 577 -20.05 -11.82 24.42
CA GLU A 577 -18.78 -12.14 23.76
C GLU A 577 -18.37 -13.60 23.97
N LYS A 578 -18.01 -14.29 22.87
CA LYS A 578 -17.43 -15.65 22.91
C LYS A 578 -15.90 -15.57 23.04
N LEU A 579 -15.32 -16.52 23.78
CA LEU A 579 -13.85 -16.69 23.78
C LEU A 579 -13.33 -17.16 22.41
N TYR A 580 -14.07 -18.10 21.79
CA TYR A 580 -13.80 -18.67 20.47
C TYR A 580 -15.04 -18.51 19.61
N GLU A 581 -14.90 -17.98 18.39
CA GLU A 581 -15.99 -17.89 17.41
C GLU A 581 -16.06 -19.17 16.58
N GLU A 582 -17.29 -19.58 16.24
CA GLU A 582 -17.59 -20.76 15.45
C GLU A 582 -18.03 -20.34 14.04
N LEU A 583 -17.44 -20.94 13.02
CA LEU A 583 -17.85 -20.69 11.63
C LEU A 583 -19.09 -21.50 11.25
N LEU A 584 -19.31 -22.61 11.93
CA LEU A 584 -20.38 -23.59 11.69
C LEU A 584 -20.94 -24.11 13.01
N ASN A 585 -22.23 -24.43 13.00
CA ASN A 585 -22.85 -25.17 14.10
C ASN A 585 -22.43 -26.67 14.03
N GLN A 586 -22.28 -27.33 15.16
CA GLN A 586 -22.01 -28.78 15.23
C GLN A 586 -23.00 -29.67 14.44
N LYS A 587 -24.21 -29.16 14.20
CA LYS A 587 -25.26 -29.84 13.42
C LYS A 587 -25.27 -29.42 11.94
N GLU A 588 -24.53 -28.39 11.55
CA GLU A 588 -24.39 -27.95 10.17
C GLU A 588 -23.26 -28.71 9.48
N THR A 589 -23.58 -29.47 8.44
CA THR A 589 -22.59 -30.04 7.54
C THR A 589 -22.32 -29.07 6.41
N THR A 590 -21.07 -28.97 5.96
CA THR A 590 -20.72 -28.16 4.80
C THR A 590 -20.57 -29.03 3.56
N LEU A 591 -20.98 -28.47 2.44
CA LEU A 591 -20.70 -29.01 1.10
C LEU A 591 -19.69 -28.12 0.39
N PRO A 592 -18.69 -28.68 -0.30
CA PRO A 592 -17.75 -27.89 -1.09
C PRO A 592 -18.46 -27.25 -2.28
N THR A 593 -17.95 -26.11 -2.72
CA THR A 593 -18.35 -25.47 -3.97
C THR A 593 -17.23 -25.60 -5.02
N SER A 594 -17.44 -25.04 -6.20
CA SER A 594 -16.37 -24.90 -7.21
C SER A 594 -15.26 -23.96 -6.78
N HIS A 595 -15.50 -23.11 -5.78
CA HIS A 595 -14.51 -22.19 -5.22
C HIS A 595 -13.97 -22.73 -3.89
N GLN A 596 -12.64 -22.95 -3.78
CA GLN A 596 -12.01 -23.60 -2.62
C GLN A 596 -12.28 -22.91 -1.28
N LYS A 597 -12.49 -21.58 -1.26
CA LYS A 597 -12.72 -20.80 -0.04
C LYS A 597 -14.19 -20.56 0.27
N ILE A 598 -15.12 -21.13 -0.48
CA ILE A 598 -16.57 -20.97 -0.29
C ILE A 598 -17.19 -22.34 -0.05
N LEU A 599 -17.83 -22.50 1.10
CA LEU A 599 -18.57 -23.71 1.48
C LEU A 599 -20.04 -23.37 1.60
N VAL A 600 -20.93 -24.33 1.30
CA VAL A 600 -22.38 -24.22 1.55
C VAL A 600 -22.72 -24.85 2.89
N ALA A 601 -23.33 -24.09 3.79
CA ALA A 601 -23.86 -24.64 5.05
C ALA A 601 -25.21 -25.30 4.80
N LYS A 602 -25.34 -26.58 5.15
CA LYS A 602 -26.63 -27.28 5.19
C LYS A 602 -27.34 -26.93 6.49
N VAL A 603 -28.32 -26.03 6.43
CA VAL A 603 -29.06 -25.53 7.58
C VAL A 603 -30.48 -26.12 7.61
N ARG A 604 -31.14 -26.06 8.77
CA ARG A 604 -32.53 -26.45 8.93
C ARG A 604 -33.43 -25.55 8.09
N GLU A 605 -34.39 -26.14 7.40
CA GLU A 605 -35.47 -25.44 6.68
C GLU A 605 -36.59 -25.06 7.64
N TYR A 606 -37.25 -23.92 7.35
CA TYR A 606 -38.31 -23.37 8.14
C TYR A 606 -39.54 -23.10 7.28
N ASP A 607 -40.74 -23.37 7.81
CA ASP A 607 -41.96 -22.99 7.17
C ASP A 607 -42.16 -21.46 7.19
N PHE A 608 -42.37 -20.86 6.02
CA PHE A 608 -42.45 -19.40 5.89
C PHE A 608 -43.59 -18.78 6.67
N ASP A 609 -44.79 -19.37 6.62
CA ASP A 609 -45.97 -18.73 7.21
C ASP A 609 -45.88 -18.69 8.76
N SER A 610 -45.27 -19.73 9.33
CA SER A 610 -44.94 -19.76 10.75
C SER A 610 -43.87 -18.71 11.10
N VAL A 611 -42.74 -18.64 10.32
CA VAL A 611 -41.66 -17.67 10.52
C VAL A 611 -42.18 -16.24 10.36
N ALA A 612 -42.94 -15.95 9.32
CA ALA A 612 -43.47 -14.61 9.04
C ALA A 612 -44.34 -14.10 10.21
N THR A 613 -45.21 -14.97 10.75
CA THR A 613 -46.07 -14.64 11.89
C THR A 613 -45.22 -14.36 13.15
N GLN A 614 -44.23 -15.19 13.46
CA GLN A 614 -43.33 -15.00 14.60
C GLN A 614 -42.54 -13.70 14.47
N ILE A 615 -41.99 -13.42 13.29
CA ILE A 615 -41.20 -12.19 13.02
C ILE A 615 -42.08 -10.95 13.09
N GLN A 616 -43.33 -11.02 12.59
CA GLN A 616 -44.27 -9.89 12.68
C GLN A 616 -44.58 -9.58 14.13
N THR A 617 -44.82 -10.59 14.98
CA THR A 617 -45.01 -10.43 16.42
C THR A 617 -43.77 -9.84 17.09
N LEU A 618 -42.60 -10.34 16.75
CA LEU A 618 -41.29 -9.83 17.25
C LEU A 618 -41.09 -8.34 16.91
N ILE A 619 -41.40 -7.93 15.67
CA ILE A 619 -41.33 -6.53 15.23
C ILE A 619 -42.34 -5.65 16.02
N ALA A 620 -43.58 -6.14 16.19
CA ALA A 620 -44.57 -5.43 16.97
C ALA A 620 -44.12 -5.24 18.42
N GLU A 621 -43.53 -6.28 19.03
CA GLU A 621 -42.99 -6.18 20.40
C GLU A 621 -41.79 -5.22 20.46
N ALA A 622 -40.91 -5.21 19.45
CA ALA A 622 -39.80 -4.27 19.40
C ALA A 622 -40.24 -2.80 19.37
N HIS A 623 -41.39 -2.52 18.73
CA HIS A 623 -41.94 -1.18 18.72
C HIS A 623 -42.50 -0.75 20.09
N THR A 624 -42.81 -1.67 21.00
CA THR A 624 -43.25 -1.32 22.38
C THR A 624 -42.09 -0.78 23.24
N GLY A 625 -40.83 -0.98 22.83
CA GLY A 625 -39.64 -0.61 23.58
C GLY A 625 -39.30 -1.55 24.74
N LYS A 626 -40.05 -2.63 24.95
CA LYS A 626 -39.82 -3.60 26.05
C LYS A 626 -38.76 -4.59 25.68
N VAL A 627 -37.62 -4.56 26.36
CA VAL A 627 -36.40 -5.31 26.02
C VAL A 627 -36.53 -6.80 26.30
N PHE A 628 -36.94 -7.21 27.50
CA PHE A 628 -36.99 -8.62 27.91
C PHE A 628 -38.00 -9.47 27.08
N PRO A 629 -39.23 -9.01 26.78
CA PRO A 629 -40.14 -9.72 25.89
C PRO A 629 -39.53 -9.94 24.50
N VAL A 630 -38.87 -8.93 23.94
CA VAL A 630 -38.18 -9.03 22.63
C VAL A 630 -37.14 -10.13 22.66
N VAL A 631 -36.22 -10.12 23.64
CA VAL A 631 -35.17 -11.14 23.73
C VAL A 631 -35.73 -12.53 23.99
N LYS A 632 -36.79 -12.66 24.80
CA LYS A 632 -37.51 -13.93 25.02
C LYS A 632 -38.01 -14.49 23.69
N GLN A 633 -38.67 -13.66 22.88
CA GLN A 633 -39.24 -14.06 21.61
C GLN A 633 -38.10 -14.40 20.58
N MET A 634 -36.98 -13.67 20.62
CA MET A 634 -35.80 -14.05 19.83
C MET A 634 -35.32 -15.47 20.15
N LYS A 635 -35.31 -15.85 21.45
CA LYS A 635 -34.94 -17.21 21.88
C LYS A 635 -35.97 -18.28 21.47
N ASP A 636 -37.25 -17.91 21.38
CA ASP A 636 -38.29 -18.81 20.87
C ASP A 636 -38.13 -19.08 19.36
N ILE A 637 -37.77 -18.05 18.58
CA ILE A 637 -37.49 -18.20 17.12
C ILE A 637 -36.16 -18.93 16.86
N VAL A 638 -35.13 -18.65 17.68
CA VAL A 638 -33.75 -19.20 17.56
C VAL A 638 -33.46 -20.00 18.83
N PRO A 639 -33.84 -21.29 18.94
CA PRO A 639 -33.63 -22.09 20.16
C PRO A 639 -32.17 -22.27 20.52
N GLU A 640 -31.24 -22.17 19.57
CA GLU A 640 -29.79 -22.22 19.78
C GLU A 640 -29.22 -20.94 20.39
N PHE A 641 -30.00 -19.85 20.51
CA PHE A 641 -29.57 -18.61 21.14
C PHE A 641 -29.48 -18.78 22.66
N LYS A 642 -28.26 -18.92 23.16
CA LYS A 642 -27.95 -18.96 24.61
C LYS A 642 -27.06 -17.76 24.96
N SER A 643 -27.59 -16.85 25.78
CA SER A 643 -26.84 -15.66 26.19
C SER A 643 -25.61 -16.03 27.01
N LYS A 644 -24.53 -15.23 26.89
CA LYS A 644 -23.32 -15.38 27.72
C LYS A 644 -22.89 -14.03 28.27
N ASN A 645 -22.56 -14.00 29.56
CA ASN A 645 -22.15 -12.77 30.26
C ASN A 645 -23.16 -11.63 30.12
N SER A 646 -24.45 -11.96 29.99
CA SER A 646 -25.52 -11.00 29.70
C SER A 646 -26.67 -11.13 30.70
N VAL A 647 -27.37 -10.04 30.96
CA VAL A 647 -28.56 -10.04 31.80
C VAL A 647 -29.69 -10.94 31.25
N TYR A 648 -29.58 -11.35 30.00
CA TYR A 648 -30.56 -12.20 29.32
C TYR A 648 -30.34 -13.69 29.53
N GLU A 649 -29.30 -14.09 30.27
CA GLU A 649 -29.10 -15.53 30.67
C GLU A 649 -30.27 -16.09 31.46
N GLN A 650 -30.94 -15.22 32.25
CA GLN A 650 -32.16 -15.62 32.99
C GLN A 650 -33.33 -16.05 32.09
N LEU A 651 -33.27 -15.77 30.80
CA LEU A 651 -34.27 -16.20 29.82
C LEU A 651 -33.87 -17.47 29.09
N ASP A 652 -32.68 -18.05 29.38
CA ASP A 652 -32.27 -19.30 28.78
C ASP A 652 -33.09 -20.46 29.32
N LYS A 653 -33.62 -21.29 28.43
CA LYS A 653 -34.30 -22.52 28.80
C LYS A 653 -33.24 -23.55 29.18
N ASN A 654 -33.39 -24.22 30.31
CA ASN A 654 -32.52 -25.28 30.78
C ASN A 654 -32.51 -26.48 29.85
#